data_5a1804b33ea5e0798b7b68021375f113
#
_entry.id   5a1804b33ea5e0798b7b68021375f113
#
_cell.length_a   1.000
_cell.length_b   1.000
_cell.length_c   1.000
_cell.angle_alpha   90.00
_cell.angle_beta   90.00
_cell.angle_gamma   90.00
#
_symmetry.space_group_name_H-M   'P 1'
#
loop_
_entity.id
_entity.type
_entity.pdbx_description
1 polymer ?
#
loop_
_entity_poly.entity_id
_entity_poly.type
_entity_poly.pdbx_seq_one_letter_code
_entity_poly.pdbx_strand_id
1 'polypeptide(L)'
;MALYRRGPVFWWKSRLRFGSVPNRHTMVRLSLRTASPQQARSRAAELDLAKDAMMEQMPILRRNVKAEDMPALYKRAFERELDRVIMAQFHEPGRVDDHLAFNRHYARYFTLLATEPQLLDGSLESYEELGMRGLSEADADALAALVCRHKRQLPISRGQLMQDLQDQGIEPGERNLAACGRVVAAAYRNANIEACSELGSPLSEGDIWPLPPQLDRLAQTEGRSTPASHGEADTSSDVTPAEGPKSQDEPTQVQAPLLSMYAQQALAKKISDGAWDKARVRDINGAVAIFIAANGDLPVNAIAQKHLIAMKDLFPRLPVVYGRERKNQNGEKVRETIEEALLRGDDLREKWNKDPVAADAEGLPYVGLSLTTQRKHMTWISALVTHLEGHDPALAPKALNFTAVRKTLVNPKKQGERHSVKNNQKRNAGRLPWDPGELQQMLEAPVWYGCAGLWNRFEPGDEVIHDGSYWVLPLVISTLARSDEIAGLAVADVVLDCETPYLYIRENSLRRIKTVSSTRKVPIAKKILALGFGEYVAAMKQAGHRALFPEFEHETMEFDKCFYKDLFRPLRSLVFPHGTSRKRGRKDVDVPSIRTLGFNVLRDEEEKTGREVFNKAHRQGLGGHEPNDTEGRHYDDDFEPHQLVELVEVLAELLPEIPRRPLNVRPPEHQKFGKPRGRKQKTIAFS
;
A
#
# COMPACT_ATOMS: atom_id res chain seq x y z
N MET A 1 22.75 -25.00 27.84
CA MET A 1 22.16 -24.20 28.95
C MET A 1 22.84 -22.86 29.03
N ALA A 2 22.13 -21.75 28.85
CA ALA A 2 22.68 -20.42 29.06
C ALA A 2 21.85 -19.66 30.09
N LEU A 3 22.29 -19.80 31.34
CA LEU A 3 21.80 -19.00 32.47
C LEU A 3 22.69 -17.75 32.58
N TYR A 4 22.09 -16.55 32.62
CA TYR A 4 22.86 -15.33 32.77
C TYR A 4 22.14 -14.32 33.64
N ARG A 5 22.87 -13.40 34.24
CA ARG A 5 22.33 -12.36 35.13
C ARG A 5 22.15 -11.05 34.35
N ARG A 6 21.00 -10.44 34.52
CA ARG A 6 20.71 -9.11 33.96
C ARG A 6 20.02 -8.25 35.04
N GLY A 7 20.77 -7.29 35.56
CA GLY A 7 20.34 -6.53 36.72
C GLY A 7 20.21 -7.44 37.99
N PRO A 8 19.17 -7.26 38.80
CA PRO A 8 19.02 -8.02 40.05
C PRO A 8 18.55 -9.46 39.85
N VAL A 9 18.11 -9.86 38.63
CA VAL A 9 17.50 -11.16 38.38
C VAL A 9 18.25 -12.02 37.36
N PHE A 10 18.08 -13.33 37.47
CA PHE A 10 18.59 -14.31 36.51
C PHE A 10 17.63 -14.51 35.35
N TRP A 11 18.19 -14.83 34.18
CA TRP A 11 17.49 -15.07 32.91
C TRP A 11 17.94 -16.40 32.33
N TRP A 12 16.97 -17.17 31.79
CA TRP A 12 17.23 -18.34 30.98
C TRP A 12 17.19 -17.97 29.51
N LYS A 13 18.13 -18.53 28.75
CA LYS A 13 18.26 -18.34 27.30
C LYS A 13 18.44 -19.67 26.63
N SER A 14 17.59 -20.00 25.69
CA SER A 14 17.71 -21.22 24.90
C SER A 14 17.39 -20.97 23.44
N ARG A 15 17.93 -21.84 22.59
CA ARG A 15 17.72 -21.83 21.15
C ARG A 15 16.70 -22.91 20.82
N LEU A 16 15.53 -22.51 20.32
CA LEU A 16 14.52 -23.43 19.78
C LEU A 16 14.81 -23.61 18.29
N ARG A 17 14.92 -24.85 17.83
CA ARG A 17 15.06 -25.22 16.43
C ARG A 17 13.70 -25.65 15.91
N PHE A 18 13.19 -24.98 14.87
CA PHE A 18 11.93 -25.30 14.23
C PHE A 18 12.19 -25.93 12.86
N GLY A 19 11.84 -27.21 12.73
CA GLY A 19 11.93 -27.95 11.47
C GLY A 19 13.35 -28.29 11.00
N SER A 20 13.43 -28.96 9.86
CA SER A 20 14.64 -29.47 9.24
C SER A 20 15.45 -28.44 8.42
N VAL A 21 15.07 -27.16 8.44
CA VAL A 21 15.77 -26.13 7.69
C VAL A 21 17.04 -25.73 8.45
N PRO A 22 18.24 -25.93 7.89
CA PRO A 22 19.47 -25.47 8.49
C PRO A 22 19.40 -23.96 8.78
N ASN A 23 19.77 -23.54 9.99
CA ASN A 23 19.77 -22.16 10.47
C ASN A 23 18.42 -21.50 10.83
N ARG A 24 17.28 -22.18 10.81
CA ARG A 24 16.04 -21.65 11.40
C ARG A 24 16.00 -21.97 12.90
N HIS A 25 16.32 -20.98 13.72
CA HIS A 25 16.20 -21.08 15.17
C HIS A 25 15.68 -19.76 15.74
N THR A 26 14.87 -19.87 16.77
CA THR A 26 14.41 -18.71 17.56
C THR A 26 15.10 -18.72 18.90
N MET A 27 15.66 -17.58 19.30
CA MET A 27 16.25 -17.39 20.62
C MET A 27 15.16 -16.96 21.61
N VAL A 28 14.84 -17.82 22.53
CA VAL A 28 13.91 -17.53 23.63
C VAL A 28 14.70 -17.07 24.85
N ARG A 29 14.21 -16.01 25.51
CA ARG A 29 14.79 -15.45 26.73
C ARG A 29 13.66 -15.22 27.72
N LEU A 30 13.74 -15.88 28.89
CA LEU A 30 12.74 -15.76 29.93
C LEU A 30 13.39 -15.28 31.21
N SER A 31 12.77 -14.31 31.88
CA SER A 31 13.18 -13.89 33.22
C SER A 31 12.78 -14.95 34.23
N LEU A 32 13.71 -15.42 35.02
CA LEU A 32 13.46 -16.39 36.07
C LEU A 32 12.90 -15.76 37.37
N ARG A 33 12.76 -14.44 37.37
CA ARG A 33 12.17 -13.67 38.49
C ARG A 33 12.76 -14.03 39.86
N THR A 34 14.07 -14.28 39.92
CA THR A 34 14.80 -14.59 41.15
C THR A 34 16.21 -14.00 41.10
N ALA A 35 16.69 -13.55 42.25
CA ALA A 35 18.05 -13.11 42.47
C ALA A 35 18.91 -14.24 43.06
N SER A 36 18.31 -15.36 43.50
CA SER A 36 18.99 -16.51 44.03
C SER A 36 19.58 -17.40 42.95
N PRO A 37 20.90 -17.67 42.92
CA PRO A 37 21.52 -18.55 41.94
C PRO A 37 20.99 -19.99 42.00
N GLN A 38 20.63 -20.48 43.18
CA GLN A 38 20.14 -21.84 43.38
C GLN A 38 18.73 -22.00 42.78
N GLN A 39 17.82 -21.08 43.10
CA GLN A 39 16.47 -21.05 42.51
C GLN A 39 16.52 -20.82 40.99
N ALA A 40 17.47 -20.01 40.52
CA ALA A 40 17.64 -19.78 39.09
C ALA A 40 18.05 -21.07 38.35
N ARG A 41 18.92 -21.88 38.92
CA ARG A 41 19.32 -23.19 38.34
C ARG A 41 18.14 -24.17 38.29
N SER A 42 17.32 -24.26 39.37
CA SER A 42 16.16 -25.13 39.42
C SER A 42 15.15 -24.75 38.32
N ARG A 43 14.76 -23.46 38.26
CA ARG A 43 13.81 -22.97 37.26
C ARG A 43 14.33 -23.06 35.82
N ALA A 44 15.63 -22.91 35.62
CA ALA A 44 16.25 -23.10 34.31
C ALA A 44 16.21 -24.58 33.88
N ALA A 45 16.42 -25.53 34.82
CA ALA A 45 16.31 -26.95 34.53
C ALA A 45 14.87 -27.37 34.18
N GLU A 46 13.87 -26.82 34.88
CA GLU A 46 12.45 -27.03 34.55
C GLU A 46 12.09 -26.52 33.15
N LEU A 47 12.62 -25.35 32.76
CA LEU A 47 12.42 -24.80 31.42
C LEU A 47 13.15 -25.60 30.33
N ASP A 48 14.32 -26.18 30.64
CA ASP A 48 15.02 -27.05 29.70
C ASP A 48 14.25 -28.38 29.52
N LEU A 49 13.69 -28.98 30.58
CA LEU A 49 12.83 -30.15 30.49
C LEU A 49 11.56 -29.87 29.71
N ALA A 50 10.87 -28.76 30.00
CA ALA A 50 9.68 -28.36 29.25
C ALA A 50 10.00 -28.09 27.76
N LYS A 51 11.13 -27.49 27.45
CA LYS A 51 11.61 -27.31 26.09
C LYS A 51 11.83 -28.64 25.37
N ASP A 52 12.50 -29.58 26.03
CA ASP A 52 12.84 -30.88 25.44
C ASP A 52 11.55 -31.70 25.21
N ALA A 53 10.62 -31.70 26.16
CA ALA A 53 9.31 -32.34 26.01
C ALA A 53 8.48 -31.72 24.86
N MET A 54 8.51 -30.39 24.73
CA MET A 54 7.87 -29.68 23.62
C MET A 54 8.51 -30.01 22.27
N MET A 55 9.85 -30.17 22.23
CA MET A 55 10.57 -30.53 21.01
C MET A 55 10.32 -32.00 20.61
N GLU A 56 10.12 -32.90 21.56
CA GLU A 56 9.74 -34.31 21.31
C GLU A 56 8.31 -34.47 20.80
N GLN A 57 7.39 -33.61 21.25
CA GLN A 57 6.00 -33.60 20.80
C GLN A 57 5.78 -32.91 19.47
N MET A 58 6.78 -32.17 18.95
CA MET A 58 6.69 -31.56 17.63
C MET A 58 6.85 -32.63 16.54
N PRO A 59 5.83 -32.88 15.70
CA PRO A 59 6.00 -33.80 14.59
C PRO A 59 7.12 -33.30 13.67
N ILE A 60 8.04 -34.22 13.34
CA ILE A 60 9.14 -33.92 12.39
C ILE A 60 8.53 -33.84 11.01
N LEU A 61 8.11 -32.64 10.61
CA LEU A 61 7.58 -32.34 9.27
C LEU A 61 8.72 -32.48 8.26
N ARG A 62 8.84 -33.63 7.59
CA ARG A 62 9.98 -33.92 6.69
C ARG A 62 9.56 -34.36 5.29
N ARG A 63 8.28 -34.40 4.97
CA ARG A 63 7.82 -34.92 3.70
C ARG A 63 7.01 -33.94 2.87
N ASN A 64 7.08 -34.10 1.56
CA ASN A 64 6.20 -33.41 0.63
C ASN A 64 4.83 -34.12 0.57
N VAL A 65 3.80 -33.38 0.14
CA VAL A 65 2.48 -33.94 -0.21
C VAL A 65 2.64 -35.02 -1.28
N LYS A 66 2.02 -36.16 -1.04
CA LYS A 66 1.91 -37.26 -2.00
C LYS A 66 0.46 -37.46 -2.43
N ALA A 67 0.26 -38.23 -3.50
CA ALA A 67 -1.08 -38.55 -3.99
C ALA A 67 -1.94 -39.27 -2.92
N GLU A 68 -1.31 -40.10 -2.08
CA GLU A 68 -1.95 -40.81 -0.96
C GLU A 68 -2.50 -39.91 0.16
N ASP A 69 -2.01 -38.66 0.27
CA ASP A 69 -2.45 -37.67 1.28
C ASP A 69 -3.69 -36.89 0.83
N MET A 70 -3.91 -36.82 -0.48
CA MET A 70 -4.93 -35.96 -1.08
C MET A 70 -6.37 -36.32 -0.63
N PRO A 71 -6.78 -37.62 -0.54
CA PRO A 71 -8.12 -37.94 -0.07
C PRO A 71 -8.41 -37.45 1.36
N ALA A 72 -7.47 -37.62 2.28
CA ALA A 72 -7.64 -37.19 3.68
C ALA A 72 -7.74 -35.64 3.79
N LEU A 73 -6.93 -34.92 3.03
CA LEU A 73 -7.01 -33.46 2.95
C LEU A 73 -8.33 -32.98 2.35
N TYR A 74 -8.80 -33.67 1.29
CA TYR A 74 -10.07 -33.39 0.63
C TYR A 74 -11.25 -33.60 1.57
N LYS A 75 -11.35 -34.78 2.18
CA LYS A 75 -12.46 -35.16 3.07
C LYS A 75 -12.62 -34.15 4.22
N ARG A 76 -11.53 -33.85 4.89
CA ARG A 76 -11.55 -32.89 6.02
C ARG A 76 -11.97 -31.49 5.59
N ALA A 77 -11.53 -31.05 4.44
CA ALA A 77 -11.92 -29.76 3.89
C ALA A 77 -13.40 -29.75 3.47
N PHE A 78 -13.87 -30.83 2.86
CA PHE A 78 -15.26 -31.00 2.43
C PHE A 78 -16.22 -30.94 3.61
N GLU A 79 -15.99 -31.76 4.65
CA GLU A 79 -16.83 -31.82 5.86
C GLU A 79 -16.88 -30.44 6.54
N ARG A 80 -15.74 -29.78 6.71
CA ARG A 80 -15.65 -28.44 7.32
C ARG A 80 -16.44 -27.39 6.55
N GLU A 81 -16.35 -27.38 5.23
CA GLU A 81 -17.06 -26.39 4.42
C GLU A 81 -18.56 -26.71 4.34
N LEU A 82 -18.95 -27.98 4.22
CA LEU A 82 -20.36 -28.39 4.22
C LEU A 82 -21.03 -27.98 5.53
N ASP A 83 -20.42 -28.27 6.67
CA ASP A 83 -20.91 -27.84 7.97
C ASP A 83 -21.08 -26.33 8.05
N ARG A 84 -20.09 -25.59 7.55
CA ARG A 84 -20.13 -24.12 7.53
C ARG A 84 -21.30 -23.58 6.70
N VAL A 85 -21.52 -24.16 5.51
CA VAL A 85 -22.58 -23.72 4.59
C VAL A 85 -23.95 -24.06 5.16
N ILE A 86 -24.13 -25.27 5.69
CA ILE A 86 -25.38 -25.70 6.34
C ILE A 86 -25.68 -24.82 7.56
N MET A 87 -24.70 -24.57 8.42
CA MET A 87 -24.89 -23.73 9.60
C MET A 87 -25.21 -22.28 9.24
N ALA A 88 -24.64 -21.74 8.18
CA ALA A 88 -25.00 -20.40 7.68
C ALA A 88 -26.48 -20.32 7.29
N GLN A 89 -27.02 -21.35 6.65
CA GLN A 89 -28.43 -21.43 6.29
C GLN A 89 -29.36 -21.46 7.51
N PHE A 90 -28.94 -22.08 8.62
CA PHE A 90 -29.68 -22.06 9.87
C PHE A 90 -29.67 -20.73 10.61
N HIS A 91 -28.56 -20.01 10.54
CA HIS A 91 -28.40 -18.73 11.24
C HIS A 91 -28.99 -17.51 10.48
N GLU A 92 -29.02 -17.59 9.16
CA GLU A 92 -29.58 -16.55 8.30
C GLU A 92 -30.72 -17.16 7.47
N PRO A 93 -31.97 -17.23 7.98
CA PRO A 93 -33.10 -17.77 7.25
C PRO A 93 -33.51 -16.82 6.12
N GLY A 94 -32.71 -16.79 5.04
CA GLY A 94 -33.00 -16.16 3.78
C GLY A 94 -34.01 -16.96 2.95
N ARG A 95 -34.36 -16.47 1.75
CA ARG A 95 -35.11 -17.29 0.80
C ARG A 95 -34.23 -18.45 0.32
N VAL A 96 -34.81 -19.62 0.14
CA VAL A 96 -34.09 -20.80 -0.39
C VAL A 96 -33.37 -20.47 -1.70
N ASP A 97 -34.03 -19.72 -2.60
CA ASP A 97 -33.43 -19.27 -3.85
C ASP A 97 -32.16 -18.45 -3.67
N ASP A 98 -32.08 -17.60 -2.63
CA ASP A 98 -30.89 -16.81 -2.34
C ASP A 98 -29.72 -17.70 -1.91
N HIS A 99 -29.96 -18.73 -1.11
CA HIS A 99 -28.96 -19.70 -0.71
C HIS A 99 -28.50 -20.57 -1.88
N LEU A 100 -29.41 -20.97 -2.75
CA LEU A 100 -29.09 -21.73 -3.97
C LEU A 100 -28.20 -20.92 -4.92
N ALA A 101 -28.57 -19.67 -5.16
CA ALA A 101 -27.78 -18.75 -5.99
C ALA A 101 -26.39 -18.54 -5.38
N PHE A 102 -26.33 -18.31 -4.08
CA PHE A 102 -25.07 -18.12 -3.34
C PHE A 102 -24.15 -19.35 -3.47
N ASN A 103 -24.65 -20.54 -3.17
CA ASN A 103 -23.85 -21.78 -3.24
C ASN A 103 -23.40 -22.10 -4.68
N ARG A 104 -24.24 -21.82 -5.69
CA ARG A 104 -23.89 -21.95 -7.10
C ARG A 104 -22.71 -21.05 -7.49
N HIS A 105 -22.74 -19.77 -7.08
CA HIS A 105 -21.64 -18.86 -7.39
C HIS A 105 -20.36 -19.23 -6.65
N TYR A 106 -20.45 -19.70 -5.41
CA TYR A 106 -19.29 -20.21 -4.68
C TYR A 106 -18.71 -21.48 -5.28
N ALA A 107 -19.56 -22.39 -5.76
CA ALA A 107 -19.09 -23.58 -6.48
C ALA A 107 -18.28 -23.21 -7.74
N ARG A 108 -18.75 -22.24 -8.52
CA ARG A 108 -18.03 -21.71 -9.69
C ARG A 108 -16.74 -21.01 -9.27
N TYR A 109 -16.77 -20.17 -8.24
CA TYR A 109 -15.58 -19.49 -7.69
C TYR A 109 -14.51 -20.49 -7.25
N PHE A 110 -14.88 -21.54 -6.52
CA PHE A 110 -13.92 -22.55 -6.08
C PHE A 110 -13.43 -23.44 -7.23
N THR A 111 -14.22 -23.63 -8.26
CA THR A 111 -13.73 -24.30 -9.49
C THR A 111 -12.57 -23.49 -10.07
N LEU A 112 -12.74 -22.18 -10.27
CA LEU A 112 -11.67 -21.31 -10.78
C LEU A 112 -10.45 -21.30 -9.85
N LEU A 113 -10.67 -21.25 -8.55
CA LEU A 113 -9.56 -21.27 -7.57
C LEU A 113 -8.74 -22.58 -7.65
N ALA A 114 -9.40 -23.70 -7.97
CA ALA A 114 -8.74 -25.00 -8.13
C ALA A 114 -8.03 -25.15 -9.49
N THR A 115 -8.57 -24.56 -10.55
CA THR A 115 -8.14 -24.79 -11.93
C THR A 115 -7.38 -23.60 -12.52
N GLU A 116 -7.94 -22.41 -12.45
CA GLU A 116 -7.51 -21.21 -13.15
C GLU A 116 -7.51 -19.98 -12.21
N PRO A 117 -6.71 -20.01 -11.12
CA PRO A 117 -6.72 -18.94 -10.13
C PRO A 117 -6.32 -17.57 -10.70
N GLN A 118 -5.70 -17.51 -11.88
CA GLN A 118 -5.39 -16.26 -12.57
C GLN A 118 -6.65 -15.50 -13.00
N LEU A 119 -7.77 -16.17 -13.30
CA LEU A 119 -9.03 -15.53 -13.65
C LEU A 119 -9.72 -14.85 -12.46
N LEU A 120 -9.21 -15.05 -11.26
CA LEU A 120 -9.68 -14.41 -10.03
C LEU A 120 -8.91 -13.12 -9.68
N ASP A 121 -8.18 -12.55 -10.63
CA ASP A 121 -7.44 -11.29 -10.43
C ASP A 121 -8.36 -10.06 -10.44
N GLY A 122 -9.58 -10.18 -10.96
CA GLY A 122 -10.60 -9.12 -11.07
C GLY A 122 -10.20 -8.05 -12.10
N SER A 123 -9.47 -8.42 -13.14
CA SER A 123 -9.23 -7.60 -14.32
C SER A 123 -10.47 -7.59 -15.24
N LEU A 124 -10.55 -6.61 -16.13
CA LEU A 124 -11.61 -6.55 -17.14
C LEU A 124 -11.49 -7.73 -18.12
N GLU A 125 -10.25 -8.11 -18.48
CA GLU A 125 -9.96 -9.24 -19.36
C GLU A 125 -10.47 -10.56 -18.74
N SER A 126 -10.22 -10.78 -17.45
CA SER A 126 -10.76 -11.95 -16.72
C SER A 126 -12.29 -11.93 -16.65
N TYR A 127 -12.90 -10.76 -16.53
CA TYR A 127 -14.36 -10.62 -16.53
C TYR A 127 -14.95 -10.95 -17.91
N GLU A 128 -14.36 -10.47 -18.98
CA GLU A 128 -14.77 -10.76 -20.35
C GLU A 128 -14.60 -12.27 -20.69
N GLU A 129 -13.51 -12.89 -20.25
CA GLU A 129 -13.27 -14.32 -20.43
C GLU A 129 -14.31 -15.17 -19.67
N LEU A 130 -14.68 -14.77 -18.46
CA LEU A 130 -15.76 -15.40 -17.70
C LEU A 130 -17.12 -15.25 -18.39
N GLY A 131 -17.41 -14.10 -18.99
CA GLY A 131 -18.62 -13.85 -19.79
C GLY A 131 -18.71 -14.77 -21.03
N MET A 132 -17.59 -15.08 -21.68
CA MET A 132 -17.56 -15.99 -22.83
C MET A 132 -17.83 -17.46 -22.47
N ARG A 133 -17.85 -17.83 -21.18
CA ARG A 133 -18.18 -19.19 -20.70
C ARG A 133 -19.68 -19.48 -20.60
N GLY A 134 -20.51 -18.66 -21.20
CA GLY A 134 -21.96 -18.89 -21.29
C GLY A 134 -22.73 -18.54 -20.01
N LEU A 135 -22.15 -17.71 -19.14
CA LEU A 135 -22.86 -17.18 -17.97
C LEU A 135 -23.88 -16.13 -18.40
N SER A 136 -25.02 -16.07 -17.69
CA SER A 136 -25.90 -14.91 -17.78
C SER A 136 -25.17 -13.67 -17.23
N GLU A 137 -25.57 -12.47 -17.70
CA GLU A 137 -24.99 -11.22 -17.20
C GLU A 137 -25.09 -11.11 -15.66
N ALA A 138 -26.22 -11.51 -15.09
CA ALA A 138 -26.41 -11.53 -13.63
C ALA A 138 -25.48 -12.50 -12.91
N ASP A 139 -25.22 -13.69 -13.47
CA ASP A 139 -24.27 -14.66 -12.90
C ASP A 139 -22.83 -14.18 -13.01
N ALA A 140 -22.47 -13.54 -14.12
CA ALA A 140 -21.15 -12.96 -14.32
C ALA A 140 -20.89 -11.82 -13.32
N ASP A 141 -21.86 -10.94 -13.11
CA ASP A 141 -21.79 -9.86 -12.13
C ASP A 141 -21.68 -10.39 -10.69
N ALA A 142 -22.48 -11.40 -10.35
CA ALA A 142 -22.40 -12.04 -9.03
C ALA A 142 -21.05 -12.71 -8.78
N LEU A 143 -20.50 -13.39 -9.79
CA LEU A 143 -19.16 -13.99 -9.70
C LEU A 143 -18.06 -12.93 -9.61
N ALA A 144 -18.16 -11.85 -10.37
CA ALA A 144 -17.26 -10.72 -10.28
C ALA A 144 -17.29 -10.05 -8.90
N ALA A 145 -18.48 -9.92 -8.30
CA ALA A 145 -18.65 -9.41 -6.94
C ALA A 145 -17.96 -10.32 -5.92
N LEU A 146 -18.05 -11.65 -6.06
CA LEU A 146 -17.33 -12.61 -5.24
C LEU A 146 -15.81 -12.48 -5.41
N VAL A 147 -15.32 -12.38 -6.65
CA VAL A 147 -13.90 -12.17 -6.94
C VAL A 147 -13.41 -10.89 -6.26
N CYS A 148 -14.14 -9.79 -6.41
CA CYS A 148 -13.82 -8.52 -5.74
C CYS A 148 -13.83 -8.64 -4.22
N ARG A 149 -14.81 -9.34 -3.63
CA ARG A 149 -14.90 -9.60 -2.19
C ARG A 149 -13.67 -10.38 -1.69
N HIS A 150 -13.27 -11.43 -2.40
CA HIS A 150 -12.17 -12.31 -1.98
C HIS A 150 -10.78 -11.87 -2.46
N LYS A 151 -10.68 -10.80 -3.24
CA LYS A 151 -9.41 -10.21 -3.67
C LYS A 151 -8.50 -9.83 -2.49
N ARG A 152 -9.09 -9.43 -1.35
CA ARG A 152 -8.38 -9.03 -0.14
C ARG A 152 -8.21 -10.13 0.89
N GLN A 153 -9.12 -11.11 0.89
CA GLN A 153 -9.11 -12.22 1.84
C GLN A 153 -9.63 -13.48 1.14
N LEU A 154 -8.69 -14.34 0.76
CA LEU A 154 -9.04 -15.62 0.19
C LEU A 154 -9.93 -16.42 1.15
N PRO A 155 -11.02 -17.05 0.68
CA PRO A 155 -11.91 -17.88 1.51
C PRO A 155 -11.18 -19.09 2.12
N ILE A 156 -10.06 -19.48 1.52
CA ILE A 156 -9.14 -20.51 2.04
C ILE A 156 -7.95 -19.79 2.65
N SER A 157 -7.89 -19.74 3.99
CA SER A 157 -6.80 -19.05 4.68
C SER A 157 -5.50 -19.84 4.62
N ARG A 158 -4.37 -19.14 4.44
CA ARG A 158 -3.05 -19.77 4.49
C ARG A 158 -2.77 -20.46 5.82
N GLY A 159 -3.29 -19.92 6.93
CA GLY A 159 -3.17 -20.53 8.26
C GLY A 159 -3.85 -21.88 8.32
N GLN A 160 -5.04 -22.00 7.74
CA GLN A 160 -5.77 -23.26 7.67
C GLN A 160 -5.05 -24.32 6.83
N LEU A 161 -4.53 -23.92 5.65
CA LEU A 161 -3.73 -24.83 4.82
C LEU A 161 -2.48 -25.33 5.54
N MET A 162 -1.82 -24.45 6.28
CA MET A 162 -0.66 -24.83 7.10
C MET A 162 -1.04 -25.84 8.17
N GLN A 163 -2.17 -25.65 8.84
CA GLN A 163 -2.67 -26.55 9.87
C GLN A 163 -3.06 -27.90 9.26
N ASP A 164 -3.82 -27.92 8.15
CA ASP A 164 -4.23 -29.14 7.46
C ASP A 164 -3.02 -30.00 7.03
N LEU A 165 -1.95 -29.38 6.54
CA LEU A 165 -0.69 -30.05 6.20
C LEU A 165 0.05 -30.55 7.44
N GLN A 166 0.15 -29.74 8.49
CA GLN A 166 0.82 -30.11 9.75
C GLN A 166 0.15 -31.30 10.43
N ASP A 167 -1.18 -31.33 10.43
CA ASP A 167 -1.95 -32.44 11.02
C ASP A 167 -1.72 -33.78 10.27
N GLN A 168 -1.30 -33.71 9.00
CA GLN A 168 -0.90 -34.87 8.19
C GLN A 168 0.61 -35.16 8.26
N GLY A 169 1.37 -34.44 9.08
CA GLY A 169 2.82 -34.57 9.16
C GLY A 169 3.57 -34.13 7.91
N ILE A 170 3.00 -33.15 7.15
CA ILE A 170 3.56 -32.63 5.91
C ILE A 170 4.15 -31.25 6.13
N GLU A 171 5.31 -30.97 5.54
CA GLU A 171 5.95 -29.66 5.64
C GLU A 171 5.13 -28.58 4.90
N PRO A 172 4.74 -27.46 5.55
CA PRO A 172 3.97 -26.39 4.91
C PRO A 172 4.85 -25.46 4.07
N GLY A 173 5.62 -26.04 3.12
CA GLY A 173 6.37 -25.31 2.11
C GLY A 173 5.46 -24.76 1.01
N GLU A 174 5.90 -23.77 0.24
CA GLU A 174 5.09 -23.09 -0.80
C GLU A 174 4.48 -24.08 -1.81
N ARG A 175 5.23 -25.10 -2.22
CA ARG A 175 4.77 -26.14 -3.15
C ARG A 175 3.66 -26.99 -2.53
N ASN A 176 3.80 -27.39 -1.27
CA ASN A 176 2.82 -28.19 -0.56
C ASN A 176 1.57 -27.38 -0.25
N LEU A 177 1.71 -26.10 0.09
CA LEU A 177 0.60 -25.17 0.28
C LEU A 177 -0.19 -24.96 -1.02
N ALA A 178 0.48 -24.83 -2.16
CA ALA A 178 -0.19 -24.68 -3.45
C ALA A 178 -0.96 -25.96 -3.83
N ALA A 179 -0.37 -27.15 -3.61
CA ALA A 179 -1.04 -28.42 -3.86
C ALA A 179 -2.25 -28.63 -2.94
N CYS A 180 -2.09 -28.38 -1.62
CA CYS A 180 -3.15 -28.44 -0.65
C CYS A 180 -4.28 -27.46 -0.98
N GLY A 181 -3.96 -26.23 -1.37
CA GLY A 181 -4.92 -25.19 -1.73
C GLY A 181 -5.85 -25.61 -2.88
N ARG A 182 -5.32 -26.30 -3.89
CA ARG A 182 -6.14 -26.84 -5.01
C ARG A 182 -7.09 -27.95 -4.54
N VAL A 183 -6.61 -28.83 -3.69
CA VAL A 183 -7.43 -29.92 -3.13
C VAL A 183 -8.55 -29.38 -2.25
N VAL A 184 -8.23 -28.41 -1.38
CA VAL A 184 -9.21 -27.74 -0.52
C VAL A 184 -10.23 -26.95 -1.34
N ALA A 185 -9.81 -26.28 -2.42
CA ALA A 185 -10.72 -25.57 -3.31
C ALA A 185 -11.70 -26.55 -4.01
N ALA A 186 -11.22 -27.70 -4.49
CA ALA A 186 -12.07 -28.74 -5.06
C ALA A 186 -13.07 -29.30 -4.04
N ALA A 187 -12.62 -29.49 -2.79
CA ALA A 187 -13.48 -29.94 -1.70
C ALA A 187 -14.57 -28.91 -1.36
N TYR A 188 -14.21 -27.63 -1.28
CA TYR A 188 -15.16 -26.53 -1.02
C TYR A 188 -16.18 -26.37 -2.13
N ARG A 189 -15.75 -26.52 -3.41
CA ARG A 189 -16.67 -26.58 -4.55
C ARG A 189 -17.74 -27.65 -4.35
N ASN A 190 -17.33 -28.86 -4.06
CA ASN A 190 -18.25 -29.99 -3.96
C ASN A 190 -19.14 -29.90 -2.72
N ALA A 191 -18.66 -29.33 -1.62
CA ALA A 191 -19.48 -29.03 -0.44
C ALA A 191 -20.62 -28.03 -0.76
N ASN A 192 -20.34 -26.99 -1.55
CA ASN A 192 -21.38 -26.05 -1.98
C ASN A 192 -22.38 -26.68 -2.98
N ILE A 193 -21.94 -27.62 -3.83
CA ILE A 193 -22.85 -28.41 -4.70
C ILE A 193 -23.76 -29.32 -3.86
N GLU A 194 -23.20 -30.04 -2.89
CA GLU A 194 -23.96 -30.93 -2.00
C GLU A 194 -24.98 -30.13 -1.18
N ALA A 195 -24.60 -28.95 -0.66
CA ALA A 195 -25.52 -28.08 0.05
C ALA A 195 -26.74 -27.65 -0.79
N CYS A 196 -26.61 -27.51 -2.10
CA CYS A 196 -27.73 -27.29 -3.00
C CYS A 196 -28.63 -28.50 -3.12
N SER A 197 -28.05 -29.71 -3.13
CA SER A 197 -28.79 -30.97 -3.16
C SER A 197 -29.62 -31.17 -1.86
N GLU A 198 -29.04 -30.80 -0.73
CA GLU A 198 -29.74 -30.85 0.58
C GLU A 198 -30.91 -29.85 0.67
N LEU A 199 -30.84 -28.72 -0.06
CA LEU A 199 -31.96 -27.79 -0.19
C LEU A 199 -33.05 -28.26 -1.17
N GLY A 200 -32.93 -29.46 -1.72
CA GLY A 200 -33.90 -30.06 -2.66
C GLY A 200 -33.82 -29.56 -4.09
N SER A 201 -32.77 -28.84 -4.42
CA SER A 201 -32.55 -28.29 -5.77
C SER A 201 -31.10 -28.51 -6.23
N PRO A 202 -30.77 -29.74 -6.66
CA PRO A 202 -29.45 -30.04 -7.18
C PRO A 202 -29.10 -29.15 -8.38
N LEU A 203 -27.85 -28.73 -8.49
CA LEU A 203 -27.36 -27.94 -9.61
C LEU A 203 -27.39 -28.75 -10.91
N SER A 204 -27.74 -28.10 -12.01
CA SER A 204 -27.72 -28.73 -13.33
C SER A 204 -26.29 -28.91 -13.86
N GLU A 205 -26.08 -29.80 -14.83
CA GLU A 205 -24.76 -30.01 -15.46
C GLU A 205 -24.19 -28.70 -16.08
N GLY A 206 -25.03 -27.81 -16.56
CA GLY A 206 -24.62 -26.50 -17.09
C GLY A 206 -24.17 -25.52 -15.99
N ASP A 207 -24.58 -25.73 -14.76
CA ASP A 207 -24.19 -24.90 -13.61
C ASP A 207 -22.85 -25.30 -12.99
N ILE A 208 -22.42 -26.55 -13.27
CA ILE A 208 -21.24 -27.18 -12.65
C ILE A 208 -20.09 -27.19 -13.67
N TRP A 209 -19.06 -26.41 -13.41
CA TRP A 209 -17.85 -26.44 -14.25
C TRP A 209 -16.98 -27.65 -13.89
N PRO A 210 -16.38 -28.33 -14.91
CA PRO A 210 -15.59 -29.53 -14.69
C PRO A 210 -14.31 -29.25 -13.92
N LEU A 211 -13.92 -30.19 -13.07
CA LEU A 211 -12.59 -30.23 -12.45
C LEU A 211 -11.62 -31.04 -13.29
N PRO A 212 -10.29 -30.80 -13.18
CA PRO A 212 -9.29 -31.70 -13.72
C PRO A 212 -9.51 -33.15 -13.21
N PRO A 213 -9.31 -34.18 -14.06
CA PRO A 213 -9.62 -35.58 -13.68
C PRO A 213 -8.96 -36.05 -12.38
N GLN A 214 -7.81 -35.47 -12.04
CA GLN A 214 -7.08 -35.79 -10.80
C GLN A 214 -7.80 -35.29 -9.54
N LEU A 215 -8.45 -34.12 -9.59
CA LEU A 215 -9.22 -33.54 -8.49
C LEU A 215 -10.63 -34.12 -8.45
N ASP A 216 -11.19 -34.46 -9.62
CA ASP A 216 -12.52 -35.05 -9.71
C ASP A 216 -12.57 -36.47 -9.14
N ARG A 217 -11.51 -37.28 -9.32
CA ARG A 217 -11.39 -38.62 -8.69
C ARG A 217 -11.41 -38.56 -7.17
N LEU A 218 -10.98 -37.49 -6.55
CA LEU A 218 -11.02 -37.33 -5.09
C LEU A 218 -12.48 -37.27 -4.57
N ALA A 219 -13.39 -36.71 -5.36
CA ALA A 219 -14.81 -36.68 -5.07
C ALA A 219 -15.48 -38.06 -5.16
N GLN A 220 -15.01 -38.91 -6.06
CA GLN A 220 -15.58 -40.23 -6.34
C GLN A 220 -15.13 -41.30 -5.36
N THR A 221 -14.00 -41.13 -4.69
CA THR A 221 -13.48 -42.13 -3.71
C THR A 221 -14.24 -42.18 -2.40
N GLU A 222 -15.12 -41.21 -2.12
CA GLU A 222 -15.91 -41.16 -0.85
C GLU A 222 -17.43 -41.32 -1.04
N GLY A 223 -17.86 -41.89 -2.15
CA GLY A 223 -19.18 -42.49 -2.33
C GLY A 223 -20.38 -41.57 -2.19
N ARG A 224 -20.85 -41.01 -3.31
CA ARG A 224 -22.28 -40.96 -3.66
C ARG A 224 -22.41 -40.96 -5.18
N SER A 225 -23.23 -41.91 -5.66
CA SER A 225 -23.51 -42.25 -7.05
C SER A 225 -24.14 -41.08 -7.80
N THR A 226 -23.50 -40.64 -8.88
CA THR A 226 -24.20 -40.05 -10.02
C THR A 226 -24.43 -41.12 -11.08
N PRO A 227 -25.57 -41.16 -11.74
CA PRO A 227 -25.89 -42.24 -12.70
C PRO A 227 -24.98 -42.20 -13.93
N ALA A 228 -24.38 -43.33 -14.18
CA ALA A 228 -23.59 -43.60 -15.39
C ALA A 228 -24.48 -43.63 -16.60
N SER A 229 -24.14 -42.87 -17.64
CA SER A 229 -24.60 -43.16 -18.98
C SER A 229 -23.53 -44.00 -19.69
N HIS A 230 -23.91 -45.22 -20.04
CA HIS A 230 -23.16 -46.13 -20.87
C HIS A 230 -23.06 -45.61 -22.30
N GLY A 231 -21.92 -45.77 -22.92
CA GLY A 231 -21.67 -45.59 -24.32
C GLY A 231 -20.38 -46.31 -24.70
N GLU A 232 -20.52 -47.59 -25.09
CA GLU A 232 -19.46 -48.42 -25.67
C GLU A 232 -19.03 -47.92 -27.05
N ALA A 233 -17.77 -48.08 -27.39
CA ALA A 233 -17.27 -48.87 -28.52
C ALA A 233 -15.87 -48.42 -28.93
N ASP A 234 -14.92 -49.26 -28.70
CA ASP A 234 -14.11 -50.05 -29.67
C ASP A 234 -13.67 -49.32 -30.98
N THR A 235 -12.39 -49.23 -31.20
CA THR A 235 -11.57 -50.00 -32.11
C THR A 235 -10.24 -49.31 -32.41
N SER A 236 -9.24 -50.13 -32.32
CA SER A 236 -7.86 -49.97 -32.79
C SER A 236 -7.75 -49.63 -34.28
N SER A 237 -6.73 -48.84 -34.65
CA SER A 237 -5.85 -49.21 -35.78
C SER A 237 -4.58 -48.35 -35.83
N ASP A 238 -3.48 -49.09 -35.91
CA ASP A 238 -2.15 -48.68 -36.32
C ASP A 238 -2.13 -47.91 -37.66
N VAL A 239 -1.35 -46.84 -37.75
CA VAL A 239 -0.61 -46.49 -38.97
C VAL A 239 0.68 -45.75 -38.62
N THR A 240 1.79 -46.32 -39.06
CA THR A 240 3.17 -45.88 -39.02
C THR A 240 3.42 -44.71 -40.00
N PRO A 241 4.55 -43.95 -39.86
CA PRO A 241 4.68 -42.59 -40.38
C PRO A 241 5.17 -42.52 -41.83
N ALA A 242 4.75 -41.49 -42.54
CA ALA A 242 5.30 -41.13 -43.85
C ALA A 242 6.14 -39.83 -43.67
N GLU A 243 7.41 -39.95 -44.09
CA GLU A 243 8.33 -38.82 -44.29
C GLU A 243 7.95 -38.00 -45.51
N GLY A 244 8.13 -36.65 -45.40
CA GLY A 244 8.28 -35.76 -46.53
C GLY A 244 8.01 -34.29 -46.19
N PRO A 245 8.51 -33.32 -46.91
CA PRO A 245 9.90 -32.91 -47.02
C PRO A 245 10.19 -31.64 -46.20
N LYS A 246 11.43 -31.47 -45.82
CA LYS A 246 11.98 -30.28 -45.15
C LYS A 246 11.81 -29.02 -46.02
N SER A 247 10.94 -28.10 -45.61
CA SER A 247 11.06 -26.70 -45.94
C SER A 247 11.82 -25.99 -44.82
N GLN A 248 13.01 -25.52 -45.17
CA GLN A 248 13.78 -24.61 -44.37
C GLN A 248 13.13 -23.21 -44.47
N ASP A 249 12.24 -22.91 -43.56
CA ASP A 249 11.93 -21.52 -43.17
C ASP A 249 12.59 -21.29 -41.84
N GLU A 250 13.73 -20.60 -41.84
CA GLU A 250 14.29 -19.98 -40.63
C GLU A 250 13.23 -19.03 -40.09
N PRO A 251 12.82 -19.16 -38.79
CA PRO A 251 11.97 -18.16 -38.16
C PRO A 251 12.79 -16.89 -38.08
N THR A 252 12.35 -15.86 -38.76
CA THR A 252 12.81 -14.48 -38.56
C THR A 252 12.77 -14.20 -37.07
N GLN A 253 13.92 -14.17 -36.39
CA GLN A 253 14.03 -13.82 -34.98
C GLN A 253 13.52 -12.39 -34.83
N VAL A 254 12.32 -12.23 -34.32
CA VAL A 254 11.81 -10.95 -33.87
C VAL A 254 12.78 -10.43 -32.81
N GLN A 255 13.61 -9.46 -33.17
CA GLN A 255 14.58 -8.88 -32.26
C GLN A 255 13.82 -8.21 -31.10
N ALA A 256 14.01 -8.72 -29.88
CA ALA A 256 13.36 -8.16 -28.70
C ALA A 256 13.77 -6.69 -28.53
N PRO A 257 12.82 -5.79 -28.22
CA PRO A 257 13.10 -4.37 -28.03
C PRO A 257 14.07 -4.15 -26.85
N LEU A 258 14.84 -3.08 -26.91
CA LEU A 258 15.65 -2.62 -25.80
C LEU A 258 14.77 -2.17 -24.62
N LEU A 259 15.24 -2.33 -23.39
CA LEU A 259 14.48 -1.97 -22.18
C LEU A 259 14.01 -0.51 -22.20
N SER A 260 14.83 0.43 -22.67
CA SER A 260 14.46 1.85 -22.79
C SER A 260 13.27 2.05 -23.72
N MET A 261 13.27 1.39 -24.88
CA MET A 261 12.19 1.49 -25.86
C MET A 261 10.91 0.85 -25.33
N TYR A 262 11.03 -0.36 -24.78
CA TYR A 262 9.90 -1.06 -24.18
C TYR A 262 9.26 -0.28 -23.04
N ALA A 263 10.06 0.29 -22.14
CA ALA A 263 9.56 1.10 -21.04
C ALA A 263 8.74 2.30 -21.51
N GLN A 264 9.15 2.95 -22.60
CA GLN A 264 8.38 4.06 -23.19
C GLN A 264 7.05 3.59 -23.79
N GLN A 265 7.04 2.46 -24.50
CA GLN A 265 5.83 1.87 -25.07
C GLN A 265 4.84 1.45 -23.95
N ALA A 266 5.33 0.75 -22.92
CA ALA A 266 4.54 0.36 -21.76
C ALA A 266 3.97 1.56 -20.99
N LEU A 267 4.77 2.63 -20.82
CA LEU A 267 4.32 3.87 -20.22
C LEU A 267 3.22 4.54 -21.02
N ALA A 268 3.39 4.67 -22.34
CA ALA A 268 2.39 5.28 -23.21
C ALA A 268 1.07 4.51 -23.14
N LYS A 269 1.12 3.18 -23.25
CA LYS A 269 -0.07 2.30 -23.15
C LYS A 269 -0.74 2.40 -21.77
N LYS A 270 -0.01 2.24 -20.67
CA LYS A 270 -0.59 2.29 -19.31
C LYS A 270 -1.14 3.67 -18.93
N ILE A 271 -0.66 4.74 -19.52
CA ILE A 271 -1.21 6.09 -19.35
C ILE A 271 -2.50 6.24 -20.17
N SER A 272 -2.53 5.77 -21.42
CA SER A 272 -3.74 5.80 -22.24
C SER A 272 -4.87 4.99 -21.63
N ASP A 273 -4.56 3.83 -21.06
CA ASP A 273 -5.50 2.94 -20.37
C ASP A 273 -5.91 3.47 -18.96
N GLY A 274 -5.39 4.63 -18.56
CA GLY A 274 -5.68 5.22 -17.24
C GLY A 274 -5.08 4.48 -16.05
N ALA A 275 -4.32 3.40 -16.29
CA ALA A 275 -3.74 2.58 -15.22
C ALA A 275 -2.59 3.27 -14.47
N TRP A 276 -1.84 4.14 -15.16
CA TRP A 276 -0.76 4.93 -14.57
C TRP A 276 -0.97 6.42 -14.84
N ASP A 277 -0.66 7.26 -13.85
CA ASP A 277 -0.68 8.70 -13.99
C ASP A 277 0.66 9.25 -14.53
N LYS A 278 0.64 10.47 -15.08
CA LYS A 278 1.84 11.13 -15.63
C LYS A 278 2.94 11.31 -14.58
N ALA A 279 2.63 11.34 -13.27
CA ALA A 279 3.63 11.47 -12.22
C ALA A 279 4.52 10.23 -12.09
N ARG A 280 4.02 9.04 -12.51
CA ARG A 280 4.77 7.78 -12.51
C ARG A 280 5.88 7.74 -13.56
N VAL A 281 5.75 8.50 -14.64
CA VAL A 281 6.76 8.55 -15.72
C VAL A 281 8.15 8.83 -15.17
N ARG A 282 8.28 9.80 -14.27
CA ARG A 282 9.57 10.14 -13.66
C ARG A 282 10.17 9.00 -12.86
N ASP A 283 9.34 8.31 -12.09
CA ASP A 283 9.76 7.22 -11.21
C ASP A 283 10.25 6.01 -12.02
N ILE A 284 9.52 5.66 -13.08
CA ILE A 284 9.84 4.53 -13.97
C ILE A 284 11.09 4.84 -14.77
N ASN A 285 11.17 6.02 -15.39
CA ASN A 285 12.34 6.45 -16.13
C ASN A 285 13.59 6.50 -15.23
N GLY A 286 13.45 6.90 -13.97
CA GLY A 286 14.53 6.86 -13.00
C GLY A 286 14.99 5.43 -12.67
N ALA A 287 14.07 4.47 -12.56
CA ALA A 287 14.42 3.08 -12.34
C ALA A 287 15.10 2.46 -13.55
N VAL A 288 14.59 2.73 -14.76
CA VAL A 288 15.18 2.27 -16.04
C VAL A 288 16.57 2.86 -16.24
N ALA A 289 16.76 4.16 -15.98
CA ALA A 289 18.07 4.80 -16.08
C ALA A 289 19.12 4.17 -15.15
N ILE A 290 18.75 3.85 -13.90
CA ILE A 290 19.67 3.14 -12.98
C ILE A 290 19.97 1.72 -13.48
N PHE A 291 18.98 1.01 -14.02
CA PHE A 291 19.19 -0.31 -14.58
C PHE A 291 20.16 -0.27 -15.76
N ILE A 292 19.98 0.69 -16.67
CA ILE A 292 20.84 0.89 -17.85
C ILE A 292 22.24 1.29 -17.43
N ALA A 293 22.41 2.17 -16.47
CA ALA A 293 23.73 2.55 -15.94
C ALA A 293 24.49 1.37 -15.33
N ALA A 294 23.77 0.35 -14.80
CA ALA A 294 24.37 -0.84 -14.25
C ALA A 294 24.74 -1.92 -15.30
N ASN A 295 24.00 -2.00 -16.41
CA ASN A 295 24.00 -3.17 -17.29
C ASN A 295 24.13 -2.85 -18.79
N GLY A 296 24.07 -1.59 -19.16
CA GLY A 296 23.75 -1.19 -20.53
C GLY A 296 22.26 -1.34 -20.85
N ASP A 297 21.86 -0.84 -22.00
CA ASP A 297 20.48 -0.98 -22.49
C ASP A 297 20.33 -2.34 -23.18
N LEU A 298 19.77 -3.30 -22.45
CA LEU A 298 19.64 -4.68 -22.88
C LEU A 298 18.32 -4.94 -23.58
N PRO A 299 18.27 -5.88 -24.55
CA PRO A 299 17.01 -6.44 -25.01
C PRO A 299 16.23 -7.05 -23.84
N VAL A 300 14.90 -6.86 -23.80
CA VAL A 300 14.09 -7.25 -22.64
C VAL A 300 14.18 -8.74 -22.31
N ASN A 301 14.30 -9.61 -23.31
CA ASN A 301 14.46 -11.06 -23.14
C ASN A 301 15.85 -11.49 -22.64
N ALA A 302 16.86 -10.61 -22.72
CA ALA A 302 18.21 -10.86 -22.22
C ALA A 302 18.38 -10.47 -20.74
N ILE A 303 17.37 -9.88 -20.13
CA ILE A 303 17.42 -9.51 -18.71
C ILE A 303 17.47 -10.78 -17.85
N ALA A 304 18.45 -10.87 -16.96
CA ALA A 304 18.69 -12.00 -16.07
C ALA A 304 18.84 -11.54 -14.62
N GLN A 305 18.78 -12.49 -13.69
CA GLN A 305 18.91 -12.23 -12.26
C GLN A 305 20.15 -11.41 -11.87
N LYS A 306 21.28 -11.66 -12.54
CA LYS A 306 22.55 -10.92 -12.33
C LYS A 306 22.39 -9.41 -12.59
N HIS A 307 21.54 -9.02 -13.54
CA HIS A 307 21.34 -7.62 -13.90
C HIS A 307 20.53 -6.86 -12.82
N LEU A 308 19.60 -7.55 -12.13
CA LEU A 308 18.91 -6.98 -10.96
C LEU A 308 19.88 -6.79 -9.77
N ILE A 309 20.86 -7.71 -9.62
CA ILE A 309 21.89 -7.61 -8.60
C ILE A 309 22.83 -6.43 -8.90
N ALA A 310 23.31 -6.30 -10.14
CA ALA A 310 24.14 -5.18 -10.57
C ALA A 310 23.45 -3.82 -10.36
N MET A 311 22.15 -3.71 -10.71
CA MET A 311 21.36 -2.51 -10.42
C MET A 311 21.32 -2.22 -8.90
N LYS A 312 21.09 -3.23 -8.08
CA LYS A 312 21.06 -3.11 -6.60
C LYS A 312 22.39 -2.56 -6.08
N ASP A 313 23.51 -2.99 -6.64
CA ASP A 313 24.84 -2.62 -6.17
C ASP A 313 25.20 -1.14 -6.46
N LEU A 314 24.46 -0.47 -7.33
CA LEU A 314 24.55 0.99 -7.53
C LEU A 314 23.84 1.80 -6.44
N PHE A 315 22.82 1.26 -5.78
CA PHE A 315 22.01 2.00 -4.80
C PHE A 315 22.81 2.62 -3.64
N PRO A 316 23.84 1.94 -3.06
CA PRO A 316 24.68 2.55 -2.04
C PRO A 316 25.54 3.70 -2.54
N ARG A 317 25.84 3.77 -3.84
CA ARG A 317 26.72 4.79 -4.43
C ARG A 317 25.98 6.06 -4.82
N LEU A 318 24.68 5.97 -5.12
CA LEU A 318 23.88 7.12 -5.52
C LEU A 318 23.63 8.09 -4.36
N PRO A 319 23.77 9.40 -4.54
CA PRO A 319 23.36 10.37 -3.54
C PRO A 319 21.85 10.29 -3.29
N VAL A 320 21.39 10.65 -2.09
CA VAL A 320 19.95 10.67 -1.75
C VAL A 320 19.14 11.53 -2.72
N VAL A 321 19.80 12.55 -3.28
CA VAL A 321 19.21 13.43 -4.30
C VAL A 321 20.07 13.35 -5.56
N TYR A 322 19.49 12.83 -6.64
CA TYR A 322 20.12 12.66 -7.96
C TYR A 322 19.13 12.99 -9.08
N GLY A 323 19.63 13.10 -10.31
CA GLY A 323 18.82 13.38 -11.49
C GLY A 323 18.17 14.77 -11.49
N ARG A 324 18.80 15.77 -10.84
CA ARG A 324 18.32 17.16 -10.83
C ARG A 324 18.64 17.86 -12.14
N GLU A 325 17.76 18.78 -12.52
CA GLU A 325 18.08 19.74 -13.55
C GLU A 325 19.14 20.74 -13.03
N ARG A 326 20.18 20.90 -13.78
CA ARG A 326 21.22 21.92 -13.57
C ARG A 326 21.37 22.78 -14.84
N LYS A 327 21.86 23.96 -14.70
CA LYS A 327 22.28 24.77 -15.86
C LYS A 327 23.70 24.35 -16.24
N ASN A 328 23.91 24.03 -17.51
CA ASN A 328 25.25 23.84 -18.06
C ASN A 328 25.98 25.19 -18.19
N GLN A 329 27.22 25.17 -18.65
CA GLN A 329 28.04 26.39 -18.86
C GLN A 329 27.37 27.37 -19.84
N ASN A 330 26.52 26.90 -20.74
CA ASN A 330 25.78 27.69 -21.72
C ASN A 330 24.44 28.21 -21.18
N GLY A 331 24.11 27.97 -19.90
CA GLY A 331 22.84 28.38 -19.29
C GLY A 331 21.65 27.50 -19.62
N GLU A 332 21.82 26.41 -20.37
CA GLU A 332 20.78 25.48 -20.74
C GLU A 332 20.46 24.52 -19.55
N LYS A 333 19.19 24.16 -19.40
CA LYS A 333 18.77 23.19 -18.39
C LYS A 333 19.13 21.78 -18.85
N VAL A 334 20.15 21.21 -18.26
CA VAL A 334 20.56 19.80 -18.46
C VAL A 334 20.24 18.99 -17.23
N ARG A 335 19.70 17.80 -17.43
CA ARG A 335 19.43 16.88 -16.34
C ARG A 335 20.67 16.03 -16.06
N GLU A 336 21.04 15.92 -14.78
CA GLU A 336 22.12 15.05 -14.31
C GLU A 336 21.86 13.59 -14.72
N THR A 337 22.83 12.94 -15.37
CA THR A 337 22.77 11.50 -15.70
C THR A 337 23.04 10.64 -14.45
N ILE A 338 22.78 9.34 -14.54
CA ILE A 338 23.08 8.42 -13.43
C ILE A 338 24.59 8.27 -13.23
N GLU A 339 25.36 8.26 -14.31
CA GLU A 339 26.82 8.17 -14.27
C GLU A 339 27.42 9.40 -13.57
N GLU A 340 26.96 10.61 -13.92
CA GLU A 340 27.37 11.85 -13.24
C GLU A 340 26.98 11.84 -11.75
N ALA A 341 25.76 11.31 -11.45
CA ALA A 341 25.30 11.17 -10.08
C ALA A 341 26.15 10.18 -9.28
N LEU A 342 26.61 9.08 -9.89
CA LEU A 342 27.51 8.10 -9.26
C LEU A 342 28.88 8.73 -8.96
N LEU A 343 29.48 9.44 -9.92
CA LEU A 343 30.75 10.15 -9.72
C LEU A 343 30.64 11.16 -8.56
N ARG A 344 29.58 11.96 -8.56
CA ARG A 344 29.29 12.91 -7.48
C ARG A 344 29.05 12.18 -6.14
N GLY A 345 28.42 11.00 -6.17
CA GLY A 345 28.21 10.18 -4.99
C GLY A 345 29.51 9.68 -4.39
N ASP A 346 30.45 9.26 -5.21
CA ASP A 346 31.77 8.80 -4.75
C ASP A 346 32.59 9.98 -4.16
N ASP A 347 32.58 11.17 -4.77
CA ASP A 347 33.19 12.41 -4.21
C ASP A 347 32.55 12.79 -2.87
N LEU A 348 31.23 12.78 -2.79
CA LEU A 348 30.52 13.07 -1.55
C LEU A 348 30.87 12.06 -0.45
N ARG A 349 31.03 10.78 -0.80
CA ARG A 349 31.39 9.74 0.16
C ARG A 349 32.81 9.96 0.70
N GLU A 350 33.74 10.36 -0.13
CA GLU A 350 35.08 10.72 0.29
C GLU A 350 35.05 11.88 1.30
N LYS A 351 34.31 12.96 1.00
CA LYS A 351 34.14 14.10 1.91
C LYS A 351 33.53 13.69 3.26
N TRP A 352 32.48 12.85 3.23
CA TRP A 352 31.85 12.32 4.43
C TRP A 352 32.79 11.42 5.25
N ASN A 353 33.66 10.65 4.60
CA ASN A 353 34.64 9.80 5.29
C ASN A 353 35.77 10.62 5.90
N LYS A 354 36.16 11.73 5.24
CA LYS A 354 37.26 12.60 5.70
C LYS A 354 36.86 13.40 6.94
N ASP A 355 35.72 14.08 6.92
CA ASP A 355 35.19 14.86 8.04
C ASP A 355 33.65 14.85 8.07
N PRO A 356 33.03 13.94 8.83
CA PRO A 356 31.57 13.86 8.91
C PRO A 356 30.93 15.10 9.54
N VAL A 357 31.65 15.79 10.44
CA VAL A 357 31.12 16.97 11.16
C VAL A 357 31.09 18.18 10.21
N ALA A 358 32.17 18.41 9.49
CA ALA A 358 32.22 19.47 8.49
C ALA A 358 31.22 19.20 7.35
N ALA A 359 31.12 17.96 6.86
CA ALA A 359 30.17 17.57 5.82
C ALA A 359 28.70 17.80 6.24
N ASP A 360 28.35 17.57 7.52
CA ASP A 360 27.01 17.86 8.02
C ASP A 360 26.76 19.36 8.19
N ALA A 361 27.77 20.09 8.69
CA ALA A 361 27.72 21.55 8.85
C ALA A 361 27.58 22.28 7.48
N GLU A 362 28.28 21.81 6.46
CA GLU A 362 28.15 22.30 5.08
C GLU A 362 26.83 21.86 4.41
N GLY A 363 26.06 21.00 5.03
CA GLY A 363 24.81 20.53 4.49
C GLY A 363 24.97 19.60 3.28
N LEU A 364 26.08 18.86 3.15
CA LEU A 364 26.33 17.97 2.01
C LEU A 364 25.28 16.83 1.95
N PRO A 365 24.79 16.46 0.75
CA PRO A 365 23.86 15.34 0.60
C PRO A 365 24.45 14.02 1.13
N TYR A 366 23.62 13.22 1.79
CA TYR A 366 24.02 11.83 2.13
C TYR A 366 24.12 10.98 0.87
N VAL A 367 24.95 9.94 0.94
CA VAL A 367 25.14 8.95 -0.11
C VAL A 367 24.50 7.63 0.30
N GLY A 368 23.85 6.98 -0.65
CA GLY A 368 23.09 5.75 -0.48
C GLY A 368 21.59 6.00 -0.45
N LEU A 369 20.87 5.33 -1.34
CA LEU A 369 19.41 5.42 -1.40
C LEU A 369 18.76 4.75 -0.19
N SER A 370 17.70 5.34 0.34
CA SER A 370 16.93 4.73 1.43
C SER A 370 16.33 3.39 0.99
N LEU A 371 16.11 2.47 1.94
CA LEU A 371 15.49 1.16 1.66
C LEU A 371 14.14 1.29 0.94
N THR A 372 13.35 2.31 1.27
CA THR A 372 12.07 2.60 0.60
C THR A 372 12.29 2.98 -0.86
N THR A 373 13.28 3.82 -1.15
CA THR A 373 13.62 4.23 -2.52
C THR A 373 14.16 3.06 -3.33
N GLN A 374 15.05 2.24 -2.74
CA GLN A 374 15.56 1.03 -3.38
C GLN A 374 14.44 0.06 -3.76
N ARG A 375 13.51 -0.21 -2.82
CA ARG A 375 12.33 -1.04 -3.07
C ARG A 375 11.43 -0.48 -4.17
N LYS A 376 11.26 0.83 -4.21
CA LYS A 376 10.46 1.52 -5.23
C LYS A 376 11.06 1.29 -6.63
N HIS A 377 12.36 1.44 -6.82
CA HIS A 377 13.00 1.17 -8.11
C HIS A 377 12.86 -0.29 -8.53
N MET A 378 13.08 -1.25 -7.62
CA MET A 378 12.85 -2.67 -7.91
C MET A 378 11.40 -2.98 -8.25
N THR A 379 10.44 -2.25 -7.67
CA THR A 379 9.02 -2.42 -7.97
C THR A 379 8.70 -1.96 -9.39
N TRP A 380 9.29 -0.86 -9.86
CA TRP A 380 9.04 -0.37 -11.21
C TRP A 380 9.63 -1.28 -12.29
N ILE A 381 10.85 -1.81 -12.10
CA ILE A 381 11.40 -2.81 -13.03
C ILE A 381 10.54 -4.09 -13.01
N SER A 382 10.10 -4.55 -11.83
CA SER A 382 9.17 -5.68 -11.72
C SER A 382 7.85 -5.44 -12.47
N ALA A 383 7.29 -4.24 -12.37
CA ALA A 383 6.04 -3.88 -13.05
C ALA A 383 6.18 -3.86 -14.58
N LEU A 384 7.33 -3.43 -15.10
CA LEU A 384 7.62 -3.49 -16.54
C LEU A 384 7.75 -4.95 -17.02
N VAL A 385 8.41 -5.81 -16.24
CA VAL A 385 8.53 -7.24 -16.58
C VAL A 385 7.17 -7.92 -16.54
N THR A 386 6.37 -7.69 -15.51
CA THR A 386 5.01 -8.26 -15.41
C THR A 386 4.10 -7.76 -16.54
N HIS A 387 4.25 -6.49 -16.96
CA HIS A 387 3.53 -5.99 -18.12
C HIS A 387 3.94 -6.74 -19.41
N LEU A 388 5.23 -7.02 -19.58
CA LEU A 388 5.74 -7.78 -20.72
C LEU A 388 5.25 -9.23 -20.69
N GLU A 389 5.25 -9.87 -19.51
CA GLU A 389 4.74 -11.23 -19.31
C GLU A 389 3.26 -11.35 -19.72
N GLY A 390 2.47 -10.31 -19.48
CA GLY A 390 1.04 -10.29 -19.84
C GLY A 390 0.76 -9.92 -21.30
N HIS A 391 1.67 -9.22 -22.00
CA HIS A 391 1.41 -8.73 -23.37
C HIS A 391 2.19 -9.49 -24.45
N ASP A 392 3.40 -9.92 -24.13
CA ASP A 392 4.27 -10.68 -25.04
C ASP A 392 5.13 -11.67 -24.24
N PRO A 393 4.55 -12.79 -23.80
CA PRO A 393 5.24 -13.78 -22.98
C PRO A 393 6.49 -14.37 -23.63
N ALA A 394 6.54 -14.39 -24.98
CA ALA A 394 7.68 -14.92 -25.73
C ALA A 394 8.94 -14.06 -25.57
N LEU A 395 8.76 -12.76 -25.33
CA LEU A 395 9.83 -11.79 -25.09
C LEU A 395 10.13 -11.59 -23.62
N ALA A 396 9.36 -12.19 -22.71
CA ALA A 396 9.55 -12.01 -21.28
C ALA A 396 10.83 -12.67 -20.77
N PRO A 397 11.57 -12.00 -19.84
CA PRO A 397 12.76 -12.58 -19.22
C PRO A 397 12.40 -13.83 -18.42
N LYS A 398 13.21 -14.88 -18.55
CA LYS A 398 12.96 -16.15 -17.84
C LYS A 398 13.53 -16.10 -16.41
N ALA A 399 12.76 -16.62 -15.45
CA ALA A 399 13.20 -16.95 -14.08
C ALA A 399 13.75 -15.78 -13.24
N LEU A 400 13.15 -14.58 -13.30
CA LEU A 400 13.51 -13.47 -12.41
C LEU A 400 12.87 -13.60 -11.02
N ASN A 401 13.68 -13.45 -9.96
CA ASN A 401 13.21 -13.48 -8.58
C ASN A 401 13.43 -12.11 -7.89
N PHE A 402 12.51 -11.18 -8.13
CA PHE A 402 12.51 -9.86 -7.49
C PHE A 402 12.40 -9.94 -5.97
N THR A 403 11.68 -10.92 -5.43
CA THR A 403 11.52 -11.10 -3.98
C THR A 403 12.84 -11.42 -3.31
N ALA A 404 13.65 -12.28 -3.91
CA ALA A 404 14.99 -12.60 -3.41
C ALA A 404 15.87 -11.34 -3.38
N VAL A 405 15.91 -10.56 -4.46
CA VAL A 405 16.70 -9.30 -4.50
C VAL A 405 16.18 -8.30 -3.47
N ARG A 406 14.86 -8.11 -3.34
CA ARG A 406 14.28 -7.18 -2.35
C ARG A 406 14.63 -7.55 -0.90
N LYS A 407 14.80 -8.84 -0.58
CA LYS A 407 15.24 -9.31 0.75
C LYS A 407 16.70 -8.96 1.05
N THR A 408 17.54 -8.78 0.03
CA THR A 408 18.95 -8.41 0.18
C THR A 408 19.23 -6.91 0.19
N LEU A 409 18.20 -6.07 -0.01
CA LEU A 409 18.31 -4.63 0.06
C LEU A 409 18.64 -4.19 1.50
N VAL A 410 19.58 -3.28 1.64
CA VAL A 410 20.07 -2.81 2.94
C VAL A 410 19.89 -1.30 3.04
N ASN A 411 19.47 -0.81 4.21
CA ASN A 411 19.57 0.63 4.47
C ASN A 411 21.04 1.03 4.41
N PRO A 412 21.39 2.07 3.65
CA PRO A 412 22.74 2.61 3.70
C PRO A 412 23.00 3.04 5.15
N LYS A 413 24.17 2.66 5.65
CA LYS A 413 24.65 3.15 6.94
C LYS A 413 24.74 4.68 6.81
N LYS A 414 24.14 5.42 7.72
CA LYS A 414 24.47 6.83 7.86
C LYS A 414 25.95 6.89 8.18
N GLN A 415 26.70 7.57 7.35
CA GLN A 415 28.13 7.76 7.53
C GLN A 415 28.36 8.41 8.90
N GLY A 416 29.21 7.82 9.75
CA GLY A 416 29.45 8.27 11.13
C GLY A 416 28.59 7.62 12.25
N GLU A 417 27.54 6.87 11.94
CA GLU A 417 26.81 6.11 12.99
C GLU A 417 27.53 4.80 13.29
N ARG A 418 28.19 4.73 14.46
CA ARG A 418 28.62 3.44 15.06
C ARG A 418 27.37 2.59 15.32
N HIS A 419 27.47 1.29 15.06
CA HIS A 419 26.40 0.33 15.38
C HIS A 419 26.03 0.41 16.88
N SER A 420 25.09 1.24 17.24
CA SER A 420 24.48 1.17 18.56
C SER A 420 23.30 0.21 18.50
N VAL A 421 23.20 -0.63 19.52
CA VAL A 421 22.20 -1.69 19.74
C VAL A 421 20.74 -1.21 19.80
N LYS A 422 20.46 0.04 19.39
CA LYS A 422 19.15 0.69 19.47
C LYS A 422 18.21 0.43 18.29
N ASN A 423 18.34 -0.70 17.61
CA ASN A 423 17.42 -1.04 16.49
C ASN A 423 15.98 -1.31 16.91
N ASN A 424 15.68 -1.53 18.20
CA ASN A 424 14.30 -1.76 18.65
C ASN A 424 13.51 -0.47 18.91
N GLN A 425 14.15 0.67 19.13
CA GLN A 425 13.46 1.95 19.27
C GLN A 425 13.13 2.62 17.93
N LYS A 426 13.79 2.25 16.84
CA LYS A 426 13.54 2.82 15.50
C LYS A 426 12.32 2.24 14.79
N ARG A 427 11.74 1.13 15.24
CA ARG A 427 10.47 0.62 14.69
C ARG A 427 9.28 1.54 14.95
N ASN A 428 9.35 2.38 15.97
CA ASN A 428 8.31 3.34 16.35
C ASN A 428 8.65 4.80 16.03
N ALA A 429 9.69 5.06 15.24
CA ALA A 429 9.96 6.40 14.74
C ALA A 429 9.00 6.74 13.60
N GLY A 430 7.71 6.82 13.91
CA GLY A 430 6.70 7.47 13.09
C GLY A 430 7.12 8.92 12.78
N ARG A 431 6.37 9.56 11.91
CA ARG A 431 6.54 10.98 11.64
C ARG A 431 6.34 11.77 12.94
N LEU A 432 7.24 12.70 13.23
CA LEU A 432 7.11 13.55 14.41
C LEU A 432 5.89 14.46 14.25
N PRO A 433 5.07 14.64 15.29
CA PRO A 433 4.00 15.64 15.30
C PRO A 433 4.58 17.05 15.40
N TRP A 434 3.84 18.03 14.91
CA TRP A 434 4.08 19.44 15.24
C TRP A 434 3.98 19.67 16.74
N ASP A 435 4.70 20.66 17.23
CA ASP A 435 4.37 21.29 18.49
C ASP A 435 3.14 22.19 18.31
N PRO A 436 2.10 22.10 19.16
CA PRO A 436 0.89 22.90 19.00
C PRO A 436 1.16 24.41 18.99
N GLY A 437 2.05 24.92 19.86
CA GLY A 437 2.41 26.33 19.90
C GLY A 437 3.14 26.81 18.65
N GLU A 438 4.06 25.99 18.12
CA GLU A 438 4.74 26.30 16.86
C GLU A 438 3.77 26.29 15.66
N LEU A 439 2.76 25.39 15.68
CA LEU A 439 1.74 25.39 14.64
C LEU A 439 0.86 26.64 14.69
N GLN A 440 0.52 27.12 15.91
CA GLN A 440 -0.20 28.38 16.10
C GLN A 440 0.62 29.57 15.61
N GLN A 441 1.93 29.64 15.91
CA GLN A 441 2.82 30.68 15.39
C GLN A 441 2.83 30.74 13.84
N MET A 442 2.72 29.61 13.17
CA MET A 442 2.56 29.60 11.71
C MET A 442 1.31 30.36 11.25
N LEU A 443 0.22 30.25 12.00
CA LEU A 443 -1.08 30.87 11.69
C LEU A 443 -1.19 32.32 12.17
N GLU A 444 -0.26 32.81 12.96
CA GLU A 444 -0.15 34.24 13.35
C GLU A 444 0.48 35.12 12.26
N ALA A 445 0.86 34.53 11.13
CA ALA A 445 1.44 35.23 10.02
C ALA A 445 0.47 36.23 9.35
N PRO A 446 0.99 37.25 8.65
CA PRO A 446 0.18 38.28 7.97
C PRO A 446 -0.88 37.76 7.00
N VAL A 447 -0.74 36.53 6.52
CA VAL A 447 -1.73 35.87 5.65
C VAL A 447 -3.13 35.89 6.25
N TRP A 448 -3.24 35.74 7.58
CA TRP A 448 -4.52 35.64 8.31
C TRP A 448 -4.91 36.92 9.06
N TYR A 449 -3.93 37.78 9.40
CA TYR A 449 -4.17 38.98 10.18
C TYR A 449 -4.14 40.27 9.38
N GLY A 450 -3.51 40.26 8.21
CA GLY A 450 -3.38 41.38 7.29
C GLY A 450 -2.01 41.41 6.64
N CYS A 451 -1.96 41.33 5.32
CA CYS A 451 -0.75 41.36 4.51
C CYS A 451 -0.66 42.63 3.62
N ALA A 452 0.53 42.92 3.12
CA ALA A 452 0.79 44.07 2.26
C ALA A 452 0.26 43.89 0.82
N GLY A 453 -0.43 42.78 0.53
CA GLY A 453 -1.09 42.50 -0.75
C GLY A 453 -0.78 41.12 -1.31
N LEU A 454 -1.35 40.82 -2.48
CA LEU A 454 -1.31 39.49 -3.12
C LEU A 454 0.10 38.95 -3.32
N TRP A 455 1.05 39.79 -3.65
CA TRP A 455 2.44 39.41 -3.93
C TRP A 455 3.36 39.43 -2.71
N ASN A 456 2.89 40.07 -1.62
CA ASN A 456 3.63 40.25 -0.38
C ASN A 456 2.82 39.66 0.81
N ARG A 457 2.39 38.40 0.67
CA ARG A 457 1.51 37.73 1.62
C ARG A 457 2.11 37.54 3.01
N PHE A 458 3.42 37.60 3.14
CA PHE A 458 4.14 37.43 4.41
C PHE A 458 4.64 38.77 4.99
N GLU A 459 4.41 39.89 4.32
CA GLU A 459 4.71 41.23 4.85
C GLU A 459 3.44 41.78 5.52
N PRO A 460 3.52 42.35 6.74
CA PRO A 460 2.39 42.96 7.41
C PRO A 460 1.74 44.08 6.60
N GLY A 461 0.43 44.20 6.67
CA GLY A 461 -0.39 45.21 6.00
C GLY A 461 -1.85 45.04 6.38
N ASP A 462 -2.75 45.69 5.65
CA ASP A 462 -4.19 45.77 6.01
C ASP A 462 -5.07 44.80 5.20
N GLU A 463 -4.52 44.14 4.17
CA GLU A 463 -5.32 43.27 3.31
C GLU A 463 -5.35 41.83 3.83
N VAL A 464 -6.54 41.29 4.05
CA VAL A 464 -6.75 39.84 4.15
C VAL A 464 -7.34 39.36 2.85
N ILE A 465 -6.70 38.39 2.18
CA ILE A 465 -7.16 37.85 0.90
C ILE A 465 -7.57 36.42 1.14
N HIS A 466 -8.86 36.13 0.87
CA HIS A 466 -9.48 34.81 1.05
C HIS A 466 -9.28 33.99 -0.22
N ASP A 467 -8.29 33.12 -0.19
CA ASP A 467 -7.90 32.20 -1.26
C ASP A 467 -7.39 30.88 -0.65
N GLY A 468 -6.86 29.95 -1.42
CA GLY A 468 -6.30 28.70 -0.92
C GLY A 468 -5.14 28.90 0.06
N SER A 469 -4.39 30.00 -0.06
CA SER A 469 -3.35 30.32 0.92
C SER A 469 -3.92 30.66 2.29
N TYR A 470 -5.13 31.19 2.34
CA TYR A 470 -5.85 31.48 3.57
C TYR A 470 -6.53 30.21 4.13
N TRP A 471 -7.25 29.44 3.27
CA TRP A 471 -8.16 28.40 3.73
C TRP A 471 -7.52 27.01 3.91
N VAL A 472 -6.54 26.61 3.06
CA VAL A 472 -6.09 25.21 3.03
C VAL A 472 -5.44 24.77 4.34
N LEU A 473 -4.59 25.60 4.96
CA LEU A 473 -3.92 25.22 6.20
C LEU A 473 -4.88 25.07 7.38
N PRO A 474 -5.79 26.03 7.68
CA PRO A 474 -6.83 25.84 8.71
C PRO A 474 -7.71 24.60 8.49
N LEU A 475 -8.12 24.33 7.24
CA LEU A 475 -8.90 23.15 6.92
C LEU A 475 -8.12 21.83 7.13
N VAL A 476 -6.85 21.78 6.76
CA VAL A 476 -5.99 20.60 7.00
C VAL A 476 -5.84 20.34 8.50
N ILE A 477 -5.71 21.39 9.32
CA ILE A 477 -5.59 21.26 10.77
C ILE A 477 -6.87 20.71 11.39
N SER A 478 -8.02 21.25 11.00
CA SER A 478 -9.31 20.93 11.64
C SER A 478 -9.96 19.64 11.14
N THR A 479 -9.47 19.00 10.06
CA THR A 479 -10.18 17.88 9.43
C THR A 479 -9.41 16.56 9.39
N LEU A 480 -8.14 16.51 9.75
CA LEU A 480 -7.25 15.37 9.50
C LEU A 480 -7.19 14.93 8.02
N ALA A 481 -7.71 15.71 7.09
CA ALA A 481 -7.61 15.40 5.67
C ALA A 481 -6.17 15.55 5.16
N ARG A 482 -5.83 14.87 4.07
CA ARG A 482 -4.54 15.08 3.41
C ARG A 482 -4.55 16.44 2.72
N SER A 483 -3.39 17.10 2.62
CA SER A 483 -3.29 18.40 1.94
C SER A 483 -3.82 18.38 0.52
N ASP A 484 -3.62 17.28 -0.20
CA ASP A 484 -4.13 17.11 -1.55
C ASP A 484 -5.67 16.97 -1.57
N GLU A 485 -6.22 16.30 -0.57
CA GLU A 485 -7.69 16.17 -0.41
C GLU A 485 -8.36 17.52 -0.21
N ILE A 486 -7.74 18.43 0.55
CA ILE A 486 -8.27 19.77 0.79
C ILE A 486 -7.95 20.72 -0.37
N ALA A 487 -6.69 20.81 -0.79
CA ALA A 487 -6.29 21.75 -1.85
C ALA A 487 -6.97 21.46 -3.19
N GLY A 488 -7.28 20.20 -3.47
CA GLY A 488 -7.97 19.76 -4.70
C GLY A 488 -9.49 19.60 -4.56
N LEU A 489 -10.13 20.25 -3.58
CA LEU A 489 -11.60 20.27 -3.48
C LEU A 489 -12.24 20.96 -4.69
N ALA A 490 -13.30 20.36 -5.21
CA ALA A 490 -14.21 21.07 -6.10
C ALA A 490 -15.23 21.88 -5.29
N VAL A 491 -15.75 22.94 -5.86
CA VAL A 491 -16.86 23.72 -5.22
C VAL A 491 -18.05 22.80 -4.91
N ALA A 492 -18.33 21.83 -5.78
CA ALA A 492 -19.41 20.85 -5.61
C ALA A 492 -19.14 19.81 -4.48
N ASP A 493 -17.93 19.77 -3.92
CA ASP A 493 -17.59 18.88 -2.81
C ASP A 493 -17.86 19.53 -1.44
N VAL A 494 -18.30 20.78 -1.39
CA VAL A 494 -18.68 21.47 -0.14
C VAL A 494 -20.19 21.54 -0.04
N VAL A 495 -20.74 20.91 0.98
CA VAL A 495 -22.17 20.87 1.25
C VAL A 495 -22.47 21.70 2.48
N LEU A 496 -23.18 22.83 2.28
CA LEU A 496 -23.51 23.80 3.35
C LEU A 496 -24.99 23.79 3.73
N ASP A 497 -25.87 23.43 2.79
CA ASP A 497 -27.34 23.48 2.94
C ASP A 497 -27.86 22.20 3.62
N CYS A 498 -27.33 21.88 4.82
CA CYS A 498 -27.72 20.74 5.64
C CYS A 498 -27.47 21.04 7.12
N GLU A 499 -28.02 20.21 8.02
CA GLU A 499 -27.90 20.36 9.47
C GLU A 499 -26.43 20.38 9.92
N THR A 500 -25.59 19.51 9.35
CA THR A 500 -24.17 19.44 9.64
C THR A 500 -23.38 19.70 8.35
N PRO A 501 -22.93 20.93 8.07
CA PRO A 501 -22.10 21.25 6.91
C PRO A 501 -20.84 20.39 6.83
N TYR A 502 -20.49 19.90 5.64
CA TYR A 502 -19.36 19.00 5.47
C TYR A 502 -18.63 19.16 4.14
N LEU A 503 -17.40 18.68 4.13
CA LEU A 503 -16.58 18.46 2.94
C LEU A 503 -16.75 17.01 2.48
N TYR A 504 -17.11 16.79 1.22
CA TYR A 504 -17.17 15.45 0.65
C TYR A 504 -15.82 15.12 0.01
N ILE A 505 -15.00 14.39 0.72
CA ILE A 505 -13.72 13.91 0.20
C ILE A 505 -14.00 12.72 -0.70
N ARG A 506 -13.87 12.90 -2.01
CA ARG A 506 -14.13 11.88 -3.03
C ARG A 506 -13.25 12.14 -4.25
N GLU A 507 -13.17 11.19 -5.17
CA GLU A 507 -12.61 11.44 -6.49
C GLU A 507 -13.47 12.49 -7.23
N ASN A 508 -12.80 13.43 -7.87
CA ASN A 508 -13.45 14.47 -8.65
C ASN A 508 -12.65 14.75 -9.94
N SER A 509 -13.14 15.62 -10.81
CA SER A 509 -12.50 15.96 -12.08
C SER A 509 -11.16 16.68 -11.96
N LEU A 510 -10.77 17.11 -10.75
CA LEU A 510 -9.56 17.87 -10.49
C LEU A 510 -8.45 17.00 -9.90
N ARG A 511 -8.83 15.99 -9.10
CA ARG A 511 -7.88 15.11 -8.41
C ARG A 511 -8.43 13.69 -8.24
N ARG A 512 -7.52 12.74 -8.18
CA ARG A 512 -7.80 11.36 -7.77
C ARG A 512 -7.64 11.21 -6.26
N ILE A 513 -8.35 10.26 -5.67
CA ILE A 513 -8.10 9.84 -4.29
C ILE A 513 -7.13 8.67 -4.24
N LYS A 514 -6.39 8.56 -3.13
CA LYS A 514 -5.35 7.54 -2.99
C LYS A 514 -5.91 6.11 -2.90
N THR A 515 -7.04 5.93 -2.22
CA THR A 515 -7.73 4.65 -2.00
C THR A 515 -9.23 4.89 -1.94
N VAL A 516 -10.02 3.88 -2.24
CA VAL A 516 -11.50 3.95 -2.13
C VAL A 516 -11.92 4.32 -0.70
N SER A 517 -11.25 3.78 0.30
CA SER A 517 -11.46 4.11 1.73
C SER A 517 -11.16 5.57 2.10
N SER A 518 -10.59 6.35 1.19
CA SER A 518 -10.43 7.80 1.38
C SER A 518 -11.72 8.60 1.14
N THR A 519 -12.72 8.00 0.47
CA THR A 519 -14.04 8.63 0.26
C THR A 519 -14.76 8.74 1.61
N ARG A 520 -15.16 9.95 1.98
CA ARG A 520 -15.82 10.19 3.26
C ARG A 520 -16.38 11.61 3.33
N LYS A 521 -17.34 11.82 4.23
CA LYS A 521 -17.90 13.12 4.59
C LYS A 521 -17.19 13.62 5.85
N VAL A 522 -16.59 14.80 5.80
CA VAL A 522 -15.85 15.40 6.92
C VAL A 522 -16.58 16.68 7.35
N PRO A 523 -17.11 16.77 8.57
CA PRO A 523 -17.81 17.98 9.02
C PRO A 523 -16.88 19.19 9.04
N ILE A 524 -17.45 20.38 8.87
CA ILE A 524 -16.74 21.65 8.91
C ILE A 524 -16.88 22.24 10.32
N ALA A 525 -15.76 22.49 11.00
CA ALA A 525 -15.77 23.06 12.34
C ALA A 525 -16.43 24.45 12.35
N LYS A 526 -17.17 24.75 13.44
CA LYS A 526 -17.85 26.05 13.63
C LYS A 526 -16.89 27.22 13.53
N LYS A 527 -15.67 27.08 14.04
CA LYS A 527 -14.62 28.10 13.95
C LYS A 527 -14.27 28.46 12.52
N ILE A 528 -14.21 27.47 11.60
CA ILE A 528 -14.00 27.68 10.16
C ILE A 528 -15.19 28.39 9.51
N LEU A 529 -16.42 27.97 9.83
CA LEU A 529 -17.63 28.64 9.33
C LEU A 529 -17.73 30.09 9.83
N ALA A 530 -17.37 30.35 11.10
CA ALA A 530 -17.36 31.69 11.69
C ALA A 530 -16.37 32.64 11.02
N LEU A 531 -15.27 32.12 10.43
CA LEU A 531 -14.31 32.89 9.64
C LEU A 531 -14.87 33.35 8.27
N GLY A 532 -16.06 32.86 7.85
CA GLY A 532 -16.68 33.22 6.58
C GLY A 532 -16.42 32.22 5.46
N PHE A 533 -16.09 30.98 5.78
CA PHE A 533 -15.83 29.95 4.76
C PHE A 533 -17.04 29.68 3.87
N GLY A 534 -18.25 29.72 4.45
CA GLY A 534 -19.50 29.56 3.65
C GLY A 534 -19.68 30.67 2.61
N GLU A 535 -19.35 31.92 2.97
CA GLU A 535 -19.40 33.08 2.05
C GLU A 535 -18.36 32.92 0.93
N TYR A 536 -17.17 32.43 1.27
CA TYR A 536 -16.13 32.12 0.27
C TYR A 536 -16.60 31.07 -0.74
N VAL A 537 -17.16 29.94 -0.27
CA VAL A 537 -17.71 28.89 -1.12
C VAL A 537 -18.82 29.44 -2.04
N ALA A 538 -19.73 30.25 -1.50
CA ALA A 538 -20.79 30.89 -2.28
C ALA A 538 -20.20 31.80 -3.38
N ALA A 539 -19.18 32.60 -3.05
CA ALA A 539 -18.49 33.45 -4.04
C ALA A 539 -17.82 32.63 -5.15
N MET A 540 -17.16 31.51 -4.83
CA MET A 540 -16.56 30.59 -5.82
C MET A 540 -17.61 29.97 -6.73
N LYS A 541 -18.76 29.57 -6.15
CA LYS A 541 -19.91 29.04 -6.90
C LYS A 541 -20.51 30.09 -7.84
N GLN A 542 -20.70 31.32 -7.36
CA GLN A 542 -21.23 32.44 -8.15
C GLN A 542 -20.29 32.82 -9.29
N ALA A 543 -18.96 32.76 -9.06
CA ALA A 543 -17.95 33.02 -10.08
C ALA A 543 -17.82 31.87 -11.10
N GLY A 544 -18.52 30.74 -10.92
CA GLY A 544 -18.49 29.61 -11.84
C GLY A 544 -17.21 28.77 -11.79
N HIS A 545 -16.44 28.88 -10.72
CA HIS A 545 -15.21 28.07 -10.55
C HIS A 545 -15.56 26.61 -10.28
N ARG A 546 -14.83 25.69 -10.93
CA ARG A 546 -14.92 24.28 -10.67
C ARG A 546 -14.07 23.89 -9.45
N ALA A 547 -12.83 24.39 -9.40
CA ALA A 547 -11.96 24.24 -8.26
C ALA A 547 -12.36 25.19 -7.12
N LEU A 548 -12.32 24.73 -5.88
CA LEU A 548 -12.54 25.60 -4.72
C LEU A 548 -11.35 26.57 -4.54
N PHE A 549 -10.15 26.14 -4.89
CA PHE A 549 -8.91 26.92 -4.83
C PHE A 549 -8.26 26.98 -6.21
N PRO A 550 -8.83 27.78 -7.15
CA PRO A 550 -8.39 27.79 -8.54
C PRO A 550 -6.95 28.29 -8.74
N GLU A 551 -6.39 29.04 -7.80
CA GLU A 551 -4.99 29.49 -7.80
C GLU A 551 -3.97 28.38 -7.71
N PHE A 552 -4.35 27.19 -7.22
CA PHE A 552 -3.50 26.01 -7.18
C PHE A 552 -3.66 25.09 -8.40
N GLU A 553 -4.57 25.44 -9.32
CA GLU A 553 -4.71 24.71 -10.58
C GLU A 553 -3.48 24.93 -11.45
N HIS A 554 -2.79 23.85 -11.82
CA HIS A 554 -1.53 23.91 -12.56
C HIS A 554 -1.44 22.73 -13.54
N GLU A 555 -0.87 22.97 -14.74
CA GLU A 555 -0.79 21.95 -15.80
C GLU A 555 0.02 20.70 -15.42
N THR A 556 1.05 20.86 -14.60
CA THR A 556 2.05 19.80 -14.33
C THR A 556 2.27 19.51 -12.84
N MET A 557 1.69 20.29 -11.94
CA MET A 557 1.84 20.10 -10.49
C MET A 557 0.48 19.76 -9.85
N GLU A 558 0.49 18.88 -8.88
CA GLU A 558 -0.64 18.56 -8.03
C GLU A 558 -0.96 19.74 -7.10
N PHE A 559 -2.21 19.88 -6.70
CA PHE A 559 -2.72 20.99 -5.87
C PHE A 559 -1.94 21.15 -4.56
N ASP A 560 -1.65 20.07 -3.85
CA ASP A 560 -0.89 20.10 -2.60
C ASP A 560 0.55 20.59 -2.80
N LYS A 561 1.13 20.34 -3.96
CA LYS A 561 2.49 20.81 -4.29
C LYS A 561 2.52 22.29 -4.57
N CYS A 562 1.45 22.84 -5.18
CA CYS A 562 1.28 24.28 -5.34
C CYS A 562 1.12 24.93 -3.97
N PHE A 563 0.22 24.44 -3.13
CA PHE A 563 0.05 24.88 -1.73
C PHE A 563 1.37 24.82 -0.93
N TYR A 564 2.08 23.69 -1.02
CA TYR A 564 3.34 23.49 -0.31
C TYR A 564 4.42 24.49 -0.77
N LYS A 565 4.54 24.72 -2.09
CA LYS A 565 5.55 25.58 -2.68
C LYS A 565 5.26 27.07 -2.44
N ASP A 566 3.99 27.45 -2.57
CA ASP A 566 3.60 28.86 -2.62
C ASP A 566 3.25 29.42 -1.23
N LEU A 567 2.78 28.58 -0.31
CA LEU A 567 2.48 28.98 1.06
C LEU A 567 3.33 28.26 2.12
N PHE A 568 3.14 26.96 2.28
CA PHE A 568 3.60 26.26 3.48
C PHE A 568 5.11 26.31 3.69
N ARG A 569 5.89 26.00 2.67
CA ARG A 569 7.35 26.00 2.76
C ARG A 569 7.94 27.38 2.97
N PRO A 570 7.56 28.43 2.21
CA PRO A 570 8.03 29.79 2.46
C PRO A 570 7.68 30.29 3.85
N LEU A 571 6.43 30.08 4.29
CA LEU A 571 5.95 30.49 5.60
C LEU A 571 6.73 29.80 6.74
N ARG A 572 6.88 28.48 6.68
CA ARG A 572 7.66 27.74 7.68
C ARG A 572 9.11 28.24 7.74
N SER A 573 9.72 28.50 6.59
CA SER A 573 11.11 29.00 6.54
C SER A 573 11.24 30.44 7.08
N LEU A 574 10.18 31.22 6.99
CA LEU A 574 10.14 32.57 7.54
C LEU A 574 9.98 32.53 9.09
N VAL A 575 9.00 31.76 9.57
CA VAL A 575 8.70 31.66 11.01
C VAL A 575 9.79 30.90 11.76
N PHE A 576 10.35 29.85 11.14
CA PHE A 576 11.39 29.00 11.73
C PHE A 576 12.64 28.92 10.82
N PRO A 577 13.46 29.99 10.74
CA PRO A 577 14.62 30.02 9.84
C PRO A 577 15.68 28.98 10.19
N HIS A 578 15.76 28.55 11.46
CA HIS A 578 16.66 27.49 11.93
C HIS A 578 15.99 26.12 12.07
N GLY A 579 14.70 26.03 11.69
CA GLY A 579 13.83 24.85 11.85
C GLY A 579 13.09 24.86 13.17
N THR A 580 12.08 23.96 13.30
CA THR A 580 11.22 23.84 14.46
C THR A 580 11.93 23.13 15.63
N SER A 581 11.35 23.15 16.82
CA SER A 581 11.84 22.41 18.00
C SER A 581 11.89 20.89 17.77
N ARG A 582 11.11 20.40 16.82
CA ARG A 582 11.05 18.99 16.42
C ARG A 582 12.07 18.62 15.35
N LYS A 583 12.84 19.57 14.83
CA LYS A 583 13.87 19.33 13.83
C LYS A 583 14.93 18.33 14.34
N ARG A 584 15.19 17.30 13.55
CA ARG A 584 16.24 16.30 13.83
C ARG A 584 17.15 16.18 12.62
N GLY A 585 18.34 16.76 12.71
CA GLY A 585 19.25 16.90 11.59
C GLY A 585 18.58 17.66 10.44
N ARG A 586 18.48 17.04 9.27
CA ARG A 586 17.82 17.65 8.09
C ARG A 586 16.32 17.40 8.00
N LYS A 587 15.76 16.57 8.88
CA LYS A 587 14.33 16.29 8.92
C LYS A 587 13.68 17.25 9.89
N ASP A 588 12.68 17.93 9.39
CA ASP A 588 11.81 18.81 10.16
C ASP A 588 10.37 18.36 9.99
N VAL A 589 9.47 18.88 10.82
CA VAL A 589 8.03 18.63 10.67
C VAL A 589 7.51 19.28 9.40
N ASP A 590 6.46 18.71 8.81
CA ASP A 590 5.93 19.07 7.52
C ASP A 590 4.40 18.97 7.53
N VAL A 591 3.71 19.32 6.44
CA VAL A 591 2.24 19.26 6.36
C VAL A 591 1.68 17.92 6.84
N PRO A 592 2.20 16.76 6.40
CA PRO A 592 1.72 15.49 6.93
C PRO A 592 1.97 15.25 8.43
N SER A 593 2.86 16.05 9.07
CA SER A 593 3.07 16.01 10.53
C SER A 593 1.92 16.64 11.32
N ILE A 594 1.11 17.51 10.68
CA ILE A 594 -0.12 18.06 11.22
C ILE A 594 -1.12 16.94 11.52
N ARG A 595 -1.28 16.00 10.60
CA ARG A 595 -2.15 14.84 10.82
C ARG A 595 -1.67 13.98 11.99
N THR A 596 -0.34 13.82 12.15
CA THR A 596 0.23 13.08 13.29
C THR A 596 -0.11 13.79 14.61
N LEU A 597 -0.03 15.12 14.64
CA LEU A 597 -0.45 15.92 15.80
C LEU A 597 -1.95 15.72 16.09
N GLY A 598 -2.80 15.88 15.08
CA GLY A 598 -4.25 15.77 15.26
C GLY A 598 -4.69 14.38 15.74
N PHE A 599 -4.11 13.29 15.22
CA PHE A 599 -4.37 11.94 15.76
C PHE A 599 -3.93 11.78 17.21
N ASN A 600 -2.82 12.42 17.63
CA ASN A 600 -2.39 12.41 19.02
C ASN A 600 -3.36 13.20 19.91
N VAL A 601 -3.75 14.41 19.49
CA VAL A 601 -4.71 15.26 20.23
C VAL A 601 -6.02 14.51 20.47
N LEU A 602 -6.59 13.89 19.45
CA LEU A 602 -7.84 13.13 19.57
C LEU A 602 -7.69 11.87 20.44
N ARG A 603 -6.52 11.22 20.43
CA ARG A 603 -6.23 10.10 21.33
C ARG A 603 -6.11 10.57 22.77
N ASP A 604 -5.38 11.67 22.99
CA ASP A 604 -5.19 12.24 24.33
C ASP A 604 -6.54 12.74 24.89
N GLU A 605 -7.47 13.21 24.02
CA GLU A 605 -8.82 13.57 24.42
C GLU A 605 -9.68 12.34 24.79
N GLU A 606 -9.53 11.20 24.06
CA GLU A 606 -10.13 9.92 24.45
C GLU A 606 -9.65 9.48 25.83
N GLU A 607 -8.31 9.50 26.05
CA GLU A 607 -7.71 9.13 27.35
C GLU A 607 -8.17 10.04 28.51
N LYS A 608 -8.35 11.33 28.23
CA LYS A 608 -8.78 12.33 29.22
C LYS A 608 -10.27 12.24 29.56
N THR A 609 -11.12 12.03 28.58
CA THR A 609 -12.58 12.14 28.74
C THR A 609 -13.28 10.77 28.84
N GLY A 610 -12.68 9.70 28.35
CA GLY A 610 -13.28 8.36 28.23
C GLY A 610 -14.45 8.30 27.26
N ARG A 611 -14.64 9.33 26.39
CA ARG A 611 -15.80 9.40 25.49
C ARG A 611 -15.57 8.58 24.23
N GLU A 612 -16.53 7.72 23.95
CA GLU A 612 -16.46 6.76 22.83
C GLU A 612 -16.38 7.43 21.46
N VAL A 613 -16.89 8.65 21.30
CA VAL A 613 -16.79 9.42 20.07
C VAL A 613 -15.34 9.67 19.62
N PHE A 614 -14.38 9.64 20.53
CA PHE A 614 -12.96 9.79 20.20
C PHE A 614 -12.23 8.48 19.97
N ASN A 615 -12.91 7.33 19.92
CA ASN A 615 -12.29 6.03 19.77
C ASN A 615 -11.49 5.89 18.45
N LYS A 616 -10.75 4.81 18.33
CA LYS A 616 -9.89 4.57 17.18
C LYS A 616 -10.66 4.52 15.85
N ALA A 617 -11.89 3.98 15.83
CA ALA A 617 -12.69 3.87 14.61
C ALA A 617 -13.09 5.26 14.08
N HIS A 618 -13.63 6.14 14.93
CA HIS A 618 -13.96 7.50 14.56
C HIS A 618 -12.74 8.28 14.06
N ARG A 619 -11.59 8.17 14.75
CA ARG A 619 -10.34 8.81 14.30
C ARG A 619 -9.87 8.29 12.94
N GLN A 620 -10.00 6.99 12.69
CA GLN A 620 -9.65 6.38 11.40
C GLN A 620 -10.63 6.80 10.30
N GLY A 621 -11.93 6.81 10.60
CA GLY A 621 -12.97 7.30 9.69
C GLY A 621 -12.72 8.76 9.29
N LEU A 622 -12.52 9.67 10.26
CA LEU A 622 -12.19 11.07 9.99
C LEU A 622 -10.93 11.20 9.13
N GLY A 623 -9.88 10.42 9.44
CA GLY A 623 -8.60 10.45 8.71
C GLY A 623 -8.62 9.73 7.35
N GLY A 624 -9.64 8.96 6.99
CA GLY A 624 -9.67 8.13 5.79
C GLY A 624 -8.55 7.07 5.81
N HIS A 625 -8.45 6.35 6.93
CA HIS A 625 -7.58 5.19 7.07
C HIS A 625 -8.40 3.92 6.98
N GLU A 626 -7.89 2.92 6.25
CA GLU A 626 -8.52 1.59 6.27
C GLU A 626 -8.43 1.00 7.67
N PRO A 627 -9.54 0.45 8.21
CA PRO A 627 -9.49 -0.33 9.43
C PRO A 627 -8.51 -1.49 9.30
N ASN A 628 -7.71 -1.74 10.35
CA ASN A 628 -6.71 -2.82 10.34
C ASN A 628 -7.27 -4.17 10.80
N ASP A 629 -8.52 -4.19 11.27
CA ASP A 629 -9.23 -5.36 11.77
C ASP A 629 -10.35 -5.78 10.80
N THR A 630 -10.80 -7.01 10.97
CA THR A 630 -11.83 -7.62 10.10
C THR A 630 -13.21 -7.01 10.37
N GLU A 631 -13.47 -6.64 11.62
CA GLU A 631 -14.75 -6.07 12.06
C GLU A 631 -14.98 -4.69 11.43
N GLY A 632 -14.01 -3.76 11.53
CA GLY A 632 -14.10 -2.44 10.93
C GLY A 632 -14.09 -2.43 9.40
N ARG A 633 -13.71 -3.55 8.73
CA ARG A 633 -13.74 -3.65 7.26
C ARG A 633 -15.09 -4.09 6.70
N HIS A 634 -15.91 -4.75 7.52
CA HIS A 634 -17.11 -5.42 7.04
C HIS A 634 -18.42 -4.83 7.60
N TYR A 635 -18.35 -4.08 8.70
CA TYR A 635 -19.53 -3.63 9.44
C TYR A 635 -19.61 -2.12 9.64
N ASP A 636 -18.54 -1.35 9.34
CA ASP A 636 -18.60 0.10 9.47
C ASP A 636 -19.12 0.69 8.15
N ASP A 637 -20.40 1.10 8.16
CA ASP A 637 -20.91 2.09 7.22
C ASP A 637 -20.05 3.37 7.35
N ASP A 638 -19.90 4.12 6.27
CA ASP A 638 -19.21 5.42 6.31
C ASP A 638 -19.83 6.29 7.41
N PHE A 639 -19.01 6.88 8.27
CA PHE A 639 -19.48 7.78 9.31
C PHE A 639 -20.25 8.96 8.70
N GLU A 640 -21.46 9.22 9.23
CA GLU A 640 -22.18 10.41 8.88
C GLU A 640 -21.58 11.66 9.57
N PRO A 641 -21.67 12.85 8.96
CA PRO A 641 -21.00 14.05 9.46
C PRO A 641 -21.26 14.36 10.94
N HIS A 642 -22.51 14.17 11.40
CA HIS A 642 -22.89 14.49 12.77
C HIS A 642 -22.12 13.66 13.83
N GLN A 643 -21.69 12.45 13.47
CA GLN A 643 -20.92 11.56 14.36
C GLN A 643 -19.47 12.02 14.54
N LEU A 644 -18.95 12.85 13.65
CA LEU A 644 -17.57 13.31 13.62
C LEU A 644 -17.41 14.79 14.02
N VAL A 645 -18.50 15.49 14.32
CA VAL A 645 -18.49 16.93 14.67
C VAL A 645 -17.56 17.23 15.82
N GLU A 646 -17.64 16.47 16.90
CA GLU A 646 -16.81 16.72 18.09
C GLU A 646 -15.32 16.58 17.81
N LEU A 647 -14.92 15.65 16.93
CA LEU A 647 -13.52 15.47 16.56
C LEU A 647 -12.98 16.72 15.86
N VAL A 648 -13.75 17.29 14.91
CA VAL A 648 -13.29 18.48 14.18
C VAL A 648 -13.32 19.73 15.04
N GLU A 649 -14.24 19.83 16.02
CA GLU A 649 -14.26 20.92 16.99
C GLU A 649 -13.01 20.88 17.90
N VAL A 650 -12.64 19.71 18.44
CA VAL A 650 -11.42 19.55 19.22
C VAL A 650 -10.17 19.89 18.38
N LEU A 651 -10.12 19.47 17.12
CA LEU A 651 -9.01 19.82 16.24
C LEU A 651 -8.97 21.32 15.91
N ALA A 652 -10.12 21.99 15.82
CA ALA A 652 -10.19 23.40 15.55
C ALA A 652 -9.65 24.28 16.71
N GLU A 653 -9.55 23.74 17.92
CA GLU A 653 -8.87 24.41 19.05
C GLU A 653 -7.35 24.56 18.84
N LEU A 654 -6.77 23.83 17.89
CA LEU A 654 -5.37 24.04 17.46
C LEU A 654 -5.18 25.34 16.67
N LEU A 655 -6.27 25.94 16.16
CA LEU A 655 -6.23 27.21 15.46
C LEU A 655 -6.21 28.37 16.46
N PRO A 656 -5.37 29.40 16.26
CA PRO A 656 -5.45 30.63 17.05
C PRO A 656 -6.78 31.37 16.78
N GLU A 657 -7.05 32.40 17.54
CA GLU A 657 -8.18 33.31 17.30
C GLU A 657 -7.88 34.21 16.10
N ILE A 658 -8.29 33.78 14.92
CA ILE A 658 -8.15 34.55 13.69
C ILE A 658 -9.34 35.54 13.59
N PRO A 659 -9.09 36.85 13.45
CA PRO A 659 -10.19 37.80 13.34
C PRO A 659 -10.94 37.65 12.01
N ARG A 660 -12.28 37.56 12.08
CA ARG A 660 -13.09 37.59 10.86
C ARG A 660 -12.91 38.93 10.15
N ARG A 661 -12.62 38.88 8.85
CA ARG A 661 -12.52 40.05 7.99
C ARG A 661 -13.56 39.98 6.87
N PRO A 662 -14.00 41.13 6.29
CA PRO A 662 -14.86 41.12 5.12
C PRO A 662 -14.24 40.28 4.00
N LEU A 663 -15.10 39.54 3.28
CA LEU A 663 -14.65 38.65 2.22
C LEU A 663 -13.95 39.46 1.11
N ASN A 664 -12.71 39.13 0.83
CA ASN A 664 -11.88 39.71 -0.24
C ASN A 664 -11.32 38.58 -1.09
N VAL A 665 -11.96 38.30 -2.22
CA VAL A 665 -11.56 37.27 -3.18
C VAL A 665 -10.93 37.97 -4.38
N ARG A 666 -9.76 37.52 -4.79
CA ARG A 666 -9.07 38.04 -5.98
C ARG A 666 -9.28 37.09 -7.17
N PRO A 667 -9.56 37.59 -8.37
CA PRO A 667 -9.67 36.76 -9.56
C PRO A 667 -8.38 35.95 -9.82
N PRO A 668 -8.48 34.68 -10.27
CA PRO A 668 -7.32 33.81 -10.56
C PRO A 668 -6.29 34.37 -11.56
N GLU A 669 -6.76 35.18 -12.50
CA GLU A 669 -5.91 35.83 -13.53
C GLU A 669 -4.85 36.75 -12.91
N HIS A 670 -5.11 37.30 -11.74
CA HIS A 670 -4.14 38.09 -10.97
C HIS A 670 -3.27 37.26 -10.03
N GLN A 671 -3.54 35.95 -9.93
CA GLN A 671 -2.90 35.04 -8.99
C GLN A 671 -1.79 34.19 -9.64
N LYS A 672 -1.31 34.53 -10.83
CA LYS A 672 -0.11 33.88 -11.39
C LYS A 672 1.09 34.20 -10.51
N PHE A 673 1.35 33.31 -9.53
CA PHE A 673 2.48 33.35 -8.61
C PHE A 673 3.82 33.13 -9.33
N GLY A 674 4.15 34.02 -10.24
CA GLY A 674 5.49 34.14 -10.77
C GLY A 674 6.19 35.28 -10.06
N LYS A 675 7.18 34.98 -9.22
CA LYS A 675 8.04 36.03 -8.68
C LYS A 675 8.46 36.96 -9.83
N PRO A 676 8.31 38.28 -9.72
CA PRO A 676 8.93 39.19 -10.66
C PRO A 676 10.43 38.86 -10.71
N ARG A 677 10.96 38.51 -11.88
CA ARG A 677 12.38 38.24 -12.05
C ARG A 677 13.14 39.47 -11.58
N GLY A 678 13.84 39.40 -10.44
CA GLY A 678 14.83 40.41 -10.09
C GLY A 678 14.81 40.98 -8.66
N ARG A 679 13.88 40.68 -7.77
CA ARG A 679 13.96 41.21 -6.39
C ARG A 679 14.62 40.22 -5.42
N LYS A 680 15.79 40.58 -4.89
CA LYS A 680 16.43 39.89 -3.75
C LYS A 680 15.49 39.99 -2.53
N GLN A 681 15.21 38.88 -1.88
CA GLN A 681 14.51 38.88 -0.57
C GLN A 681 15.32 39.69 0.43
N LYS A 682 14.73 40.78 0.94
CA LYS A 682 15.23 41.43 2.16
C LYS A 682 14.87 40.53 3.33
N THR A 683 15.85 40.17 4.13
CA THR A 683 15.65 39.50 5.42
C THR A 683 14.97 40.53 6.35
N ILE A 684 13.72 40.29 6.69
CA ILE A 684 13.00 41.11 7.68
C ILE A 684 13.26 40.43 9.02
N ALA A 685 13.96 41.13 9.89
CA ALA A 685 14.11 40.74 11.29
C ALA A 685 12.83 41.15 12.04
N PHE A 686 12.18 40.19 12.65
CA PHE A 686 11.13 40.46 13.62
C PHE A 686 11.82 40.79 14.96
N SER A 687 11.51 41.98 15.53
CA SER A 687 11.87 42.41 16.88
C SER A 687 10.85 41.86 17.86
#